data_6c7b89c8cf13db05787ebb3ad9ba2312
#
_entry.id   6c7b89c8cf13db05787ebb3ad9ba2312
#
_cell.length_a   1.000
_cell.length_b   1.000
_cell.length_c   1.000
_cell.angle_alpha   90.00
_cell.angle_beta   90.00
_cell.angle_gamma   90.00
#
_symmetry.space_group_name_H-M   'P 1'
#
loop_
_entity.id
_entity.type
_entity.pdbx_description
1 polymer ?
#
loop_
_entity_poly.entity_id
_entity_poly.type
_entity_poly.pdbx_seq_one_letter_code
_entity_poly.pdbx_strand_id
1 'polypeptide(L)'
;MASSSGDDFVILVCTNLNPIEVEVEKDREILISTDDIQSWDLVTILRYQTVRIRAYRNRLTEQSSYFHGLLGGSFSESSLDNIVVQWNLETFLNILQCIYGCPLNVALNNFLPLFEGALYFGVEMLLEKCRAWFSEVFLSKNSGPPQIQCDDLIHMWNFGLENANDFVPELCARYLARNFMWAMSNRDFVNIPFNLLFECVKHPCLTVDSEMHLSDALLVWLDANTEQMDCSIRTKENLTGILKEIRISILPLWFAAGKRRSCYFSKLADESVDSILRLVKIPPTGSINALGDVDLNHLRIRLTEYSEKVDFSSRPQVTSAILLLSVLHSSHSMDSTLRKIIKKYLINLEHPDKDHWRISECLPPALSFEALQEVNISKCHRLHLEYAIECFSRSFPSLKIIKAAYLLNIKTTSFIKLVHKCPLVSEVDLSVDISPIIPTQVSVLSSNPALPLVSNKCWDVTSCYHSGTSLSNITYLTIEGRTDICDSDLEFISKYCVSLGYLNIKGCIAVTDVGISNVICRCIELHSIVVCDTSFGMNSILALCCAAPKFGNSTGHFGKRASNLQKLHMGCCKGVDETSLIELMSQTAMLKSLCLSDTHLVDEALYNFSGSSLETLDVSNTMISGAALAHIIRGNSGLKHLHARGCKYLFQQGSYIGGTEFSFSHPCKDLFFELGRTCKLEGIALGWGFSNFSLEALKPAIISLKSIAVGLGGTLGEDALRLLPTTCPMLELVILHFQVLLINKRYFVDPYDFEPICKHIGRLFIAMGD
;
A
#
# COMPACT_ATOMS: atom_id res chain seq x y z
N MET A 1 33.24 40.45 -59.29
CA MET A 1 32.42 41.42 -58.48
C MET A 1 31.58 40.60 -57.54
N ALA A 2 32.00 40.44 -56.33
CA ALA A 2 31.24 39.77 -55.27
C ALA A 2 30.20 40.79 -54.77
N SER A 3 28.92 40.53 -54.99
CA SER A 3 27.84 41.25 -54.38
C SER A 3 27.85 40.92 -52.88
N SER A 4 28.13 41.93 -52.08
CA SER A 4 27.87 41.85 -50.61
C SER A 4 26.41 41.39 -50.39
N SER A 5 26.22 40.21 -49.90
CA SER A 5 24.93 39.80 -49.38
C SER A 5 24.62 40.69 -48.16
N GLY A 6 23.89 41.77 -48.41
CA GLY A 6 23.28 42.52 -47.29
C GLY A 6 22.46 41.54 -46.48
N ASP A 7 22.68 41.53 -45.19
CA ASP A 7 21.90 40.71 -44.26
C ASP A 7 20.41 41.02 -44.45
N ASP A 8 19.62 40.04 -44.94
CA ASP A 8 18.20 40.19 -45.24
C ASP A 8 17.41 40.00 -43.95
N PHE A 9 16.95 41.11 -43.35
CA PHE A 9 16.19 41.13 -42.09
C PHE A 9 14.71 41.34 -42.36
N VAL A 10 13.92 40.83 -41.43
CA VAL A 10 12.49 41.10 -41.32
C VAL A 10 12.19 41.54 -39.89
N ILE A 11 11.22 42.41 -39.72
CA ILE A 11 10.73 42.82 -38.40
C ILE A 11 9.46 42.09 -38.10
N LEU A 12 9.47 41.27 -37.06
CA LEU A 12 8.30 40.59 -36.54
C LEU A 12 7.66 41.49 -35.48
N VAL A 13 6.39 41.82 -35.67
CA VAL A 13 5.62 42.71 -34.75
C VAL A 13 4.67 41.83 -33.94
N CYS A 14 4.93 41.73 -32.67
CA CYS A 14 4.14 40.91 -31.72
C CYS A 14 3.40 41.81 -30.72
N THR A 15 2.11 41.59 -30.54
CA THR A 15 1.29 42.31 -29.54
C THR A 15 1.08 41.43 -28.32
N ASN A 16 1.49 41.91 -27.17
CA ASN A 16 1.26 41.21 -25.90
C ASN A 16 -0.19 41.47 -25.43
N LEU A 17 -1.00 40.41 -25.40
CA LEU A 17 -2.40 40.51 -24.99
C LEU A 17 -2.57 40.62 -23.47
N ASN A 18 -1.58 40.17 -22.70
CA ASN A 18 -1.59 40.18 -21.22
C ASN A 18 -0.28 40.74 -20.66
N PRO A 19 0.02 42.05 -20.81
CA PRO A 19 1.21 42.61 -20.21
C PRO A 19 1.15 42.52 -18.68
N ILE A 20 2.29 42.18 -18.05
CA ILE A 20 2.40 42.17 -16.60
C ILE A 20 2.21 43.60 -16.09
N GLU A 21 1.14 43.86 -15.33
CA GLU A 21 0.84 45.18 -14.76
C GLU A 21 1.96 45.59 -13.80
N VAL A 22 2.74 46.58 -14.23
CA VAL A 22 3.61 47.37 -13.35
C VAL A 22 3.30 48.85 -13.65
N GLU A 23 2.94 49.62 -12.62
CA GLU A 23 2.74 51.06 -12.69
C GLU A 23 4.01 51.78 -13.11
N VAL A 24 4.29 51.88 -14.40
CA VAL A 24 5.24 52.85 -14.95
C VAL A 24 4.75 53.32 -16.31
N GLU A 25 4.57 54.64 -16.42
CA GLU A 25 4.24 55.36 -17.66
C GLU A 25 5.35 55.25 -18.74
N LYS A 26 4.88 55.18 -20.01
CA LYS A 26 5.63 55.50 -21.25
C LYS A 26 6.78 54.58 -21.64
N ASP A 27 6.53 53.63 -22.37
CA ASP A 27 6.99 53.20 -23.68
C ASP A 27 6.36 51.81 -23.95
N ARG A 28 5.23 51.84 -24.64
CA ARG A 28 4.42 50.63 -24.90
C ARG A 28 5.06 49.74 -25.96
N GLU A 29 6.23 50.14 -26.55
CA GLU A 29 6.87 49.44 -27.62
C GLU A 29 8.40 49.30 -27.41
N ILE A 30 8.94 48.13 -27.72
CA ILE A 30 10.38 47.84 -27.69
C ILE A 30 10.83 47.23 -29.00
N LEU A 31 12.04 47.56 -29.45
CA LEU A 31 12.73 46.88 -30.57
C LEU A 31 13.89 46.03 -29.99
N ILE A 32 13.87 44.73 -30.28
CA ILE A 32 14.92 43.78 -29.90
C ILE A 32 15.51 43.15 -31.14
N SER A 33 16.77 42.67 -31.09
CA SER A 33 17.42 41.94 -32.17
C SER A 33 17.67 40.51 -31.81
N THR A 34 17.57 39.62 -32.81
CA THR A 34 17.96 38.21 -32.64
C THR A 34 19.48 38.03 -32.57
N ASP A 35 20.27 39.08 -32.82
CA ASP A 35 21.71 39.06 -32.58
C ASP A 35 22.04 38.86 -31.09
N ASP A 36 21.19 39.42 -30.21
CA ASP A 36 21.34 39.36 -28.76
C ASP A 36 20.43 38.32 -28.12
N ILE A 37 19.90 37.38 -28.88
CA ILE A 37 18.83 36.44 -28.42
C ILE A 37 19.23 35.61 -27.19
N GLN A 38 20.51 35.31 -27.00
CA GLN A 38 21.01 34.59 -25.82
C GLN A 38 20.97 35.41 -24.53
N SER A 39 20.97 36.74 -24.66
CA SER A 39 20.96 37.69 -23.57
C SER A 39 19.55 38.25 -23.25
N TRP A 40 18.52 37.78 -23.98
CA TRP A 40 17.16 38.29 -23.78
C TRP A 40 16.66 38.02 -22.35
N ASP A 41 16.29 39.11 -21.65
CA ASP A 41 15.55 39.03 -20.42
C ASP A 41 14.03 39.01 -20.71
N LEU A 42 13.46 37.80 -20.76
CA LEU A 42 12.06 37.59 -21.09
C LEU A 42 11.14 38.32 -20.09
N VAL A 43 11.51 38.39 -18.79
CA VAL A 43 10.70 39.07 -17.78
C VAL A 43 10.57 40.56 -18.09
N THR A 44 11.63 41.17 -18.54
CA THR A 44 11.61 42.58 -18.96
C THR A 44 10.87 42.79 -20.28
N ILE A 45 11.09 41.91 -21.27
CA ILE A 45 10.45 42.01 -22.59
C ILE A 45 8.91 41.86 -22.47
N LEU A 46 8.43 40.93 -21.63
CA LEU A 46 7.00 40.67 -21.44
C LEU A 46 6.21 41.86 -20.76
N ARG A 47 6.90 42.89 -20.30
CA ARG A 47 6.25 44.11 -19.77
C ARG A 47 5.76 45.06 -20.88
N TYR A 48 6.25 44.95 -22.08
CA TYR A 48 5.90 45.80 -23.20
C TYR A 48 4.63 45.31 -23.91
N GLN A 49 3.83 46.24 -24.39
CA GLN A 49 2.56 45.94 -25.09
C GLN A 49 2.84 45.49 -26.54
N THR A 50 3.83 46.08 -27.18
CA THR A 50 4.26 45.74 -28.56
C THR A 50 5.74 45.47 -28.55
N VAL A 51 6.12 44.31 -29.05
CA VAL A 51 7.52 43.95 -29.21
C VAL A 51 7.83 43.77 -30.70
N ARG A 52 8.77 44.54 -31.19
CA ARG A 52 9.33 44.44 -32.55
C ARG A 52 10.63 43.64 -32.50
N ILE A 53 10.74 42.61 -33.32
CA ILE A 53 11.85 41.71 -33.28
C ILE A 53 12.53 41.74 -34.67
N ARG A 54 13.77 42.21 -34.72
CA ARG A 54 14.59 42.12 -35.93
C ARG A 54 15.13 40.71 -36.04
N ALA A 55 14.72 39.96 -37.09
CA ALA A 55 15.10 38.57 -37.32
C ALA A 55 15.65 38.32 -38.71
N TYR A 56 16.57 37.37 -38.86
CA TYR A 56 17.16 36.97 -40.15
C TYR A 56 16.18 36.10 -40.93
N ARG A 57 15.83 36.50 -42.18
CA ARG A 57 14.93 35.75 -43.06
C ARG A 57 15.40 34.32 -43.28
N ASN A 58 16.69 34.15 -43.61
CA ASN A 58 17.25 32.83 -43.87
C ASN A 58 17.06 31.87 -42.71
N ARG A 59 17.31 32.33 -41.47
CA ARG A 59 17.12 31.48 -40.27
C ARG A 59 15.68 31.06 -40.07
N LEU A 60 14.76 32.01 -40.23
CA LEU A 60 13.34 31.75 -40.11
C LEU A 60 12.85 30.73 -41.15
N THR A 61 13.25 30.92 -42.41
CA THR A 61 12.85 30.05 -43.54
C THR A 61 13.49 28.66 -43.50
N GLU A 62 14.69 28.52 -42.95
CA GLU A 62 15.37 27.23 -42.80
C GLU A 62 14.77 26.38 -41.70
N GLN A 63 14.32 26.99 -40.59
CA GLN A 63 13.92 26.28 -39.37
C GLN A 63 12.42 26.20 -39.12
N SER A 64 11.62 26.89 -39.94
CA SER A 64 10.15 26.96 -39.81
C SER A 64 9.47 26.81 -41.16
N SER A 65 8.64 25.81 -41.32
CA SER A 65 7.87 25.61 -42.56
C SER A 65 6.83 26.72 -42.75
N TYR A 66 6.30 27.33 -41.72
CA TYR A 66 5.42 28.48 -41.77
C TYR A 66 6.15 29.70 -42.37
N PHE A 67 7.30 30.07 -41.84
CA PHE A 67 8.08 31.16 -42.37
C PHE A 67 8.68 30.85 -43.73
N HIS A 68 9.00 29.60 -44.05
CA HIS A 68 9.38 29.17 -45.37
C HIS A 68 8.28 29.44 -46.39
N GLY A 69 7.04 29.11 -46.09
CA GLY A 69 5.89 29.42 -46.92
C GLY A 69 5.68 30.92 -47.10
N LEU A 70 5.70 31.65 -45.97
CA LEU A 70 5.37 33.08 -45.94
C LEU A 70 6.45 33.96 -46.61
N LEU A 71 7.73 33.65 -46.39
CA LEU A 71 8.88 34.45 -46.83
C LEU A 71 9.56 33.92 -48.10
N GLY A 72 9.22 32.70 -48.56
CA GLY A 72 9.85 31.99 -49.65
C GLY A 72 9.44 32.43 -51.07
N GLY A 73 8.77 33.55 -51.24
CA GLY A 73 8.49 34.17 -52.54
C GLY A 73 7.20 33.76 -53.22
N SER A 74 6.37 32.88 -52.62
CA SER A 74 5.09 32.43 -53.18
C SER A 74 3.88 33.33 -52.80
N PHE A 75 4.02 34.18 -51.81
CA PHE A 75 2.97 35.04 -51.27
C PHE A 75 3.35 36.53 -51.39
N SER A 76 2.33 37.41 -51.34
CA SER A 76 2.51 38.86 -51.36
C SER A 76 3.34 39.38 -50.17
N GLU A 77 3.29 38.67 -49.05
CA GLU A 77 3.99 38.95 -47.79
C GLU A 77 5.51 38.72 -47.90
N SER A 78 5.97 37.97 -48.88
CA SER A 78 7.41 37.70 -49.11
C SER A 78 8.24 38.95 -49.34
N SER A 79 7.62 40.05 -49.79
CA SER A 79 8.27 41.35 -50.03
C SER A 79 8.11 42.34 -48.86
N LEU A 80 7.40 41.97 -47.76
CA LEU A 80 7.16 42.84 -46.62
C LEU A 80 8.38 42.86 -45.68
N ASP A 81 8.74 44.04 -45.20
CA ASP A 81 9.77 44.22 -44.19
C ASP A 81 9.22 44.05 -42.75
N ASN A 82 7.88 44.11 -42.58
CA ASN A 82 7.22 43.95 -41.31
C ASN A 82 6.14 42.87 -41.40
N ILE A 83 6.19 41.94 -40.49
CA ILE A 83 5.21 40.81 -40.36
C ILE A 83 4.58 40.86 -38.98
N VAL A 84 3.25 40.88 -38.94
CA VAL A 84 2.51 40.80 -37.70
C VAL A 84 2.30 39.34 -37.29
N VAL A 85 2.77 38.99 -36.10
CA VAL A 85 2.62 37.66 -35.54
C VAL A 85 1.56 37.72 -34.43
N GLN A 86 0.41 37.06 -34.65
CA GLN A 86 -0.67 36.96 -33.71
C GLN A 86 -0.53 35.64 -32.91
N TRP A 87 0.32 35.65 -31.90
CA TRP A 87 0.59 34.51 -31.03
C TRP A 87 0.89 34.96 -29.59
N ASN A 88 0.79 34.06 -28.63
CA ASN A 88 1.24 34.37 -27.28
C ASN A 88 2.71 34.79 -27.29
N LEU A 89 3.00 35.98 -26.78
CA LEU A 89 4.34 36.60 -26.90
C LEU A 89 5.43 35.74 -26.25
N GLU A 90 5.20 35.25 -25.03
CA GLU A 90 6.15 34.42 -24.28
C GLU A 90 6.50 33.13 -25.06
N THR A 91 5.44 32.43 -25.47
CA THR A 91 5.60 31.20 -26.28
C THR A 91 6.36 31.48 -27.56
N PHE A 92 6.05 32.57 -28.28
CA PHE A 92 6.71 32.93 -29.53
C PHE A 92 8.18 33.29 -29.33
N LEU A 93 8.53 34.02 -28.28
CA LEU A 93 9.93 34.31 -27.93
C LEU A 93 10.72 33.01 -27.66
N ASN A 94 10.15 32.07 -26.94
CA ASN A 94 10.75 30.75 -26.69
C ASN A 94 10.92 29.95 -27.98
N ILE A 95 9.97 30.04 -28.93
CA ILE A 95 10.07 29.40 -30.25
C ILE A 95 11.24 30.02 -31.07
N LEU A 96 11.34 31.35 -31.04
CA LEU A 96 12.46 32.05 -31.70
C LEU A 96 13.79 31.63 -31.09
N GLN A 97 13.90 31.60 -29.77
CA GLN A 97 15.12 31.10 -29.11
C GLN A 97 15.48 29.70 -29.59
N CYS A 98 14.48 28.81 -29.76
CA CYS A 98 14.71 27.48 -30.30
C CYS A 98 15.19 27.51 -31.77
N ILE A 99 14.57 28.32 -32.64
CA ILE A 99 14.98 28.53 -34.05
C ILE A 99 16.44 28.96 -34.16
N TYR A 100 16.89 29.81 -33.24
CA TYR A 100 18.28 30.33 -33.21
C TYR A 100 19.24 29.44 -32.42
N GLY A 101 18.79 28.26 -31.98
CA GLY A 101 19.63 27.25 -31.32
C GLY A 101 19.95 27.52 -29.87
N CYS A 102 19.21 28.41 -29.20
CA CYS A 102 19.33 28.61 -27.75
C CYS A 102 18.84 27.39 -26.98
N PRO A 103 19.41 27.11 -25.79
CA PRO A 103 18.93 26.06 -24.95
C PRO A 103 17.52 26.40 -24.43
N LEU A 104 16.55 25.56 -24.72
CA LEU A 104 15.17 25.69 -24.27
C LEU A 104 14.83 24.53 -23.33
N ASN A 105 14.35 24.85 -22.15
CA ASN A 105 13.87 23.85 -21.19
C ASN A 105 12.35 23.66 -21.35
N VAL A 106 11.95 22.47 -21.75
CA VAL A 106 10.55 22.06 -21.80
C VAL A 106 10.15 21.56 -20.41
N ALA A 107 9.06 22.08 -19.87
CA ALA A 107 8.51 21.73 -18.57
C ALA A 107 6.98 21.64 -18.66
N LEU A 108 6.32 21.09 -17.64
CA LEU A 108 4.88 20.86 -17.66
C LEU A 108 4.07 22.15 -17.96
N ASN A 109 4.46 23.25 -17.37
CA ASN A 109 3.77 24.55 -17.51
C ASN A 109 3.89 25.19 -18.90
N ASN A 110 4.92 24.85 -19.69
CA ASN A 110 5.14 25.41 -21.01
C ASN A 110 5.02 24.39 -22.15
N PHE A 111 4.84 23.09 -21.84
CA PHE A 111 4.80 22.01 -22.83
C PHE A 111 3.70 22.23 -23.88
N LEU A 112 2.43 22.41 -23.46
CA LEU A 112 1.32 22.56 -24.42
C LEU A 112 1.46 23.80 -25.30
N PRO A 113 1.70 25.02 -24.76
CA PRO A 113 1.92 26.20 -25.57
C PRO A 113 3.09 26.07 -26.55
N LEU A 114 4.20 25.44 -26.13
CA LEU A 114 5.36 25.22 -27.00
C LEU A 114 5.04 24.19 -28.08
N PHE A 115 4.35 23.10 -27.75
CA PHE A 115 3.97 22.07 -28.71
C PHE A 115 2.98 22.60 -29.75
N GLU A 116 1.97 23.36 -29.32
CA GLU A 116 1.02 24.03 -30.19
C GLU A 116 1.72 25.01 -31.15
N GLY A 117 2.56 25.87 -30.59
CA GLY A 117 3.33 26.80 -31.38
C GLY A 117 4.30 26.10 -32.35
N ALA A 118 4.95 25.02 -31.94
CA ALA A 118 5.82 24.22 -32.80
C ALA A 118 5.07 23.58 -33.98
N LEU A 119 3.82 23.13 -33.76
CA LEU A 119 2.93 22.64 -34.82
C LEU A 119 2.55 23.78 -35.78
N TYR A 120 2.07 24.92 -35.23
CA TYR A 120 1.62 26.04 -36.04
C TYR A 120 2.75 26.65 -36.89
N PHE A 121 3.90 26.92 -36.28
CA PHE A 121 5.05 27.48 -37.00
C PHE A 121 5.87 26.43 -37.75
N GLY A 122 5.56 25.15 -37.61
CA GLY A 122 6.27 24.05 -38.29
C GLY A 122 7.76 24.00 -37.91
N VAL A 123 8.06 24.02 -36.59
CA VAL A 123 9.43 23.96 -36.06
C VAL A 123 9.74 22.54 -35.59
N GLU A 124 10.22 21.67 -36.48
CA GLU A 124 10.40 20.25 -36.22
C GLU A 124 11.36 19.98 -35.05
N MET A 125 12.44 20.75 -34.96
CA MET A 125 13.41 20.62 -33.86
C MET A 125 12.74 20.84 -32.46
N LEU A 126 11.75 21.73 -32.37
CA LEU A 126 11.01 21.96 -31.13
C LEU A 126 10.02 20.83 -30.85
N LEU A 127 9.37 20.31 -31.91
CA LEU A 127 8.50 19.11 -31.77
C LEU A 127 9.30 17.92 -31.26
N GLU A 128 10.50 17.67 -31.76
CA GLU A 128 11.38 16.62 -31.27
C GLU A 128 11.77 16.82 -29.79
N LYS A 129 12.09 18.06 -29.38
CA LYS A 129 12.38 18.37 -27.98
C LYS A 129 11.16 18.11 -27.07
N CYS A 130 9.97 18.50 -27.51
CA CYS A 130 8.73 18.24 -26.77
C CYS A 130 8.44 16.73 -26.66
N ARG A 131 8.63 15.98 -27.72
CA ARG A 131 8.50 14.51 -27.74
C ARG A 131 9.53 13.85 -26.82
N ALA A 132 10.77 14.30 -26.85
CA ALA A 132 11.84 13.78 -26.01
C ALA A 132 11.56 14.05 -24.53
N TRP A 133 11.14 15.27 -24.16
CA TRP A 133 10.76 15.62 -22.80
C TRP A 133 9.63 14.72 -22.28
N PHE A 134 8.56 14.55 -23.06
CA PHE A 134 7.44 13.70 -22.64
C PHE A 134 7.88 12.24 -22.47
N SER A 135 8.72 11.76 -23.39
CA SER A 135 9.28 10.41 -23.29
C SER A 135 10.17 10.26 -22.04
N GLU A 136 10.94 11.27 -21.67
CA GLU A 136 11.75 11.27 -20.46
C GLU A 136 10.89 11.25 -19.20
N VAL A 137 9.84 12.07 -19.13
CA VAL A 137 8.85 12.05 -18.04
C VAL A 137 8.19 10.67 -17.93
N PHE A 138 7.91 10.05 -19.07
CA PHE A 138 7.35 8.70 -19.11
C PHE A 138 8.35 7.62 -18.65
N LEU A 139 9.61 7.71 -19.08
CA LEU A 139 10.65 6.73 -18.75
C LEU A 139 11.25 6.93 -17.36
N SER A 140 11.01 8.07 -16.74
CA SER A 140 11.49 8.36 -15.38
C SER A 140 11.07 7.25 -14.42
N LYS A 141 12.04 6.47 -13.95
CA LYS A 141 11.86 5.37 -12.97
C LYS A 141 11.76 5.87 -11.53
N ASN A 142 11.60 7.18 -11.32
CA ASN A 142 11.57 7.75 -9.99
C ASN A 142 10.31 7.26 -9.25
N SER A 143 10.53 6.68 -8.08
CA SER A 143 9.49 6.25 -7.12
C SER A 143 8.73 7.44 -6.48
N GLY A 144 8.80 8.62 -7.10
CA GLY A 144 8.11 9.82 -6.67
C GLY A 144 6.68 9.91 -7.23
N PRO A 145 5.87 10.87 -6.73
CA PRO A 145 4.54 11.11 -7.29
C PRO A 145 4.64 11.46 -8.77
N PRO A 146 3.63 11.10 -9.58
CA PRO A 146 3.58 11.42 -10.99
C PRO A 146 3.74 12.93 -11.23
N GLN A 147 4.54 13.30 -12.23
CA GLN A 147 4.84 14.70 -12.51
C GLN A 147 3.65 15.44 -13.13
N ILE A 148 2.83 14.73 -13.92
CA ILE A 148 1.64 15.29 -14.58
C ILE A 148 0.41 14.94 -13.74
N GLN A 149 -0.36 15.94 -13.34
CA GLN A 149 -1.60 15.75 -12.58
C GLN A 149 -2.77 15.34 -13.51
N CYS A 150 -3.88 14.83 -12.94
CA CYS A 150 -5.03 14.38 -13.74
C CYS A 150 -5.61 15.51 -14.60
N ASP A 151 -5.75 16.71 -14.06
CA ASP A 151 -6.31 17.84 -14.78
C ASP A 151 -5.42 18.25 -15.97
N ASP A 152 -4.11 18.34 -15.77
CA ASP A 152 -3.16 18.63 -16.83
C ASP A 152 -3.22 17.57 -17.93
N LEU A 153 -3.32 16.29 -17.54
CA LEU A 153 -3.44 15.17 -18.47
C LEU A 153 -4.73 15.26 -19.32
N ILE A 154 -5.84 15.65 -18.70
CA ILE A 154 -7.12 15.86 -19.40
C ILE A 154 -7.01 17.04 -20.38
N HIS A 155 -6.36 18.13 -19.97
CA HIS A 155 -6.11 19.26 -20.86
C HIS A 155 -5.24 18.88 -22.07
N MET A 156 -4.17 18.12 -21.83
CA MET A 156 -3.30 17.62 -22.92
C MET A 156 -4.06 16.68 -23.87
N TRP A 157 -4.91 15.81 -23.34
CA TRP A 157 -5.76 14.92 -24.11
C TRP A 157 -6.72 15.70 -25.03
N ASN A 158 -7.45 16.67 -24.47
CA ASN A 158 -8.41 17.49 -25.23
C ASN A 158 -7.70 18.31 -26.32
N PHE A 159 -6.56 18.92 -25.99
CA PHE A 159 -5.71 19.62 -26.94
C PHE A 159 -5.31 18.72 -28.12
N GLY A 160 -4.90 17.48 -27.85
CA GLY A 160 -4.53 16.52 -28.89
C GLY A 160 -5.69 16.21 -29.84
N LEU A 161 -6.90 16.06 -29.30
CA LEU A 161 -8.11 15.81 -30.11
C LEU A 161 -8.51 17.01 -30.96
N GLU A 162 -8.50 18.21 -30.38
CA GLU A 162 -8.84 19.47 -31.06
C GLU A 162 -7.91 19.79 -32.23
N ASN A 163 -6.64 19.44 -32.12
CA ASN A 163 -5.63 19.67 -33.15
C ASN A 163 -5.43 18.47 -34.10
N ALA A 164 -6.31 17.46 -34.06
CA ALA A 164 -6.24 16.24 -34.85
C ALA A 164 -4.83 15.58 -34.79
N ASN A 165 -4.22 15.57 -33.63
CA ASN A 165 -2.90 15.03 -33.39
C ASN A 165 -3.01 13.68 -32.67
N ASP A 166 -2.59 12.60 -33.31
CA ASP A 166 -2.67 11.25 -32.76
C ASP A 166 -1.60 10.96 -31.70
N PHE A 167 -0.48 11.70 -31.71
CA PHE A 167 0.64 11.46 -30.83
C PHE A 167 0.36 11.83 -29.36
N VAL A 168 -0.23 13.01 -29.12
CA VAL A 168 -0.50 13.47 -27.74
C VAL A 168 -1.54 12.59 -27.03
N PRO A 169 -2.69 12.23 -27.64
CA PRO A 169 -3.65 11.31 -27.05
C PRO A 169 -3.06 9.93 -26.71
N GLU A 170 -2.25 9.36 -27.62
CA GLU A 170 -1.59 8.07 -27.35
C GLU A 170 -0.67 8.15 -26.12
N LEU A 171 0.12 9.22 -26.01
CA LEU A 171 0.98 9.44 -24.84
C LEU A 171 0.19 9.65 -23.55
N CYS A 172 -0.93 10.39 -23.60
CA CYS A 172 -1.80 10.58 -22.45
C CYS A 172 -2.40 9.24 -21.97
N ALA A 173 -2.91 8.42 -22.88
CA ALA A 173 -3.42 7.10 -22.57
C ALA A 173 -2.36 6.19 -21.97
N ARG A 174 -1.17 6.19 -22.53
CA ARG A 174 0.00 5.45 -22.05
C ARG A 174 0.44 5.90 -20.65
N TYR A 175 0.52 7.23 -20.42
CA TYR A 175 0.88 7.81 -19.13
C TYR A 175 -0.15 7.44 -18.04
N LEU A 176 -1.44 7.57 -18.34
CA LEU A 176 -2.53 7.19 -17.45
C LEU A 176 -2.48 5.68 -17.15
N ALA A 177 -2.27 4.84 -18.16
CA ALA A 177 -2.20 3.39 -18.01
C ALA A 177 -1.05 2.96 -17.08
N ARG A 178 0.12 3.55 -17.23
CA ARG A 178 1.26 3.29 -16.34
C ARG A 178 0.98 3.72 -14.90
N ASN A 179 0.38 4.90 -14.71
CA ASN A 179 0.16 5.51 -13.41
C ASN A 179 -1.28 5.30 -12.90
N PHE A 180 -1.97 4.24 -13.35
CA PHE A 180 -3.39 4.02 -13.09
C PHE A 180 -3.71 3.93 -11.59
N MET A 181 -2.89 3.25 -10.80
CA MET A 181 -3.08 3.11 -9.34
C MET A 181 -3.04 4.47 -8.62
N TRP A 182 -2.15 5.37 -9.05
CA TRP A 182 -2.13 6.73 -8.55
C TRP A 182 -3.37 7.51 -8.99
N ALA A 183 -3.75 7.43 -10.26
CA ALA A 183 -4.89 8.15 -10.80
C ALA A 183 -6.19 7.78 -10.08
N MET A 184 -6.44 6.47 -9.86
CA MET A 184 -7.66 6.00 -9.19
C MET A 184 -7.75 6.43 -7.71
N SER A 185 -6.64 6.77 -7.08
CA SER A 185 -6.62 7.30 -5.70
C SER A 185 -6.86 8.82 -5.63
N ASN A 186 -6.84 9.50 -6.79
CA ASN A 186 -7.09 10.93 -6.88
C ASN A 186 -8.61 11.21 -7.00
N ARG A 187 -9.08 12.31 -6.41
CA ARG A 187 -10.48 12.74 -6.51
C ARG A 187 -10.89 13.08 -7.95
N ASP A 188 -9.94 13.57 -8.75
CA ASP A 188 -10.17 13.97 -10.14
C ASP A 188 -10.27 12.79 -11.11
N PHE A 189 -10.07 11.57 -10.63
CA PHE A 189 -10.24 10.35 -11.44
C PHE A 189 -11.60 10.26 -12.11
N VAL A 190 -12.65 10.69 -11.43
CA VAL A 190 -14.03 10.67 -11.98
C VAL A 190 -14.23 11.63 -13.14
N ASN A 191 -13.36 12.64 -13.29
CA ASN A 191 -13.42 13.65 -14.36
C ASN A 191 -12.71 13.19 -15.64
N ILE A 192 -12.03 12.04 -15.63
CA ILE A 192 -11.31 11.52 -16.82
C ILE A 192 -12.32 11.23 -17.94
N PRO A 193 -12.11 11.76 -19.16
CA PRO A 193 -12.98 11.50 -20.29
C PRO A 193 -13.07 10.01 -20.63
N PHE A 194 -14.27 9.53 -21.01
CA PHE A 194 -14.50 8.12 -21.34
C PHE A 194 -13.49 7.57 -22.36
N ASN A 195 -13.24 8.30 -23.44
CA ASN A 195 -12.35 7.85 -24.50
C ASN A 195 -10.90 7.69 -24.00
N LEU A 196 -10.41 8.62 -23.15
CA LEU A 196 -9.09 8.51 -22.54
C LEU A 196 -9.02 7.29 -21.62
N LEU A 197 -10.03 7.09 -20.76
CA LEU A 197 -10.09 5.95 -19.85
C LEU A 197 -10.17 4.62 -20.64
N PHE A 198 -10.93 4.58 -21.72
CA PHE A 198 -11.09 3.39 -22.58
C PHE A 198 -9.78 3.00 -23.26
N GLU A 199 -9.08 3.96 -23.86
CA GLU A 199 -7.76 3.72 -24.46
C GLU A 199 -6.72 3.34 -23.38
N CYS A 200 -6.78 3.96 -22.21
CA CYS A 200 -5.95 3.61 -21.06
C CYS A 200 -6.13 2.14 -20.64
N VAL A 201 -7.39 1.69 -20.50
CA VAL A 201 -7.69 0.32 -20.03
C VAL A 201 -7.25 -0.74 -21.03
N LYS A 202 -7.27 -0.44 -22.31
CA LYS A 202 -6.77 -1.31 -23.40
C LYS A 202 -5.26 -1.29 -23.56
N HIS A 203 -4.61 -0.27 -23.02
CA HIS A 203 -3.20 -0.05 -23.29
C HIS A 203 -2.33 -1.17 -22.67
N PRO A 204 -1.30 -1.68 -23.39
CA PRO A 204 -0.41 -2.74 -22.89
C PRO A 204 0.34 -2.39 -21.60
N CYS A 205 0.59 -1.10 -21.38
CA CYS A 205 1.25 -0.61 -20.16
C CYS A 205 0.29 -0.44 -18.96
N LEU A 206 -0.98 -0.88 -19.05
CA LEU A 206 -1.91 -0.76 -17.93
C LEU A 206 -1.38 -1.52 -16.72
N THR A 207 -1.01 -0.75 -15.70
CA THR A 207 -0.38 -1.23 -14.47
C THR A 207 -1.36 -1.10 -13.32
N VAL A 208 -1.78 -2.24 -12.77
CA VAL A 208 -2.69 -2.34 -11.63
C VAL A 208 -2.19 -3.41 -10.67
N ASP A 209 -2.37 -3.19 -9.38
CA ASP A 209 -1.99 -4.18 -8.36
C ASP A 209 -2.85 -5.45 -8.46
N SER A 210 -4.09 -5.32 -8.91
CA SER A 210 -5.01 -6.45 -9.14
C SER A 210 -6.19 -6.05 -10.02
N GLU A 211 -6.83 -7.05 -10.65
CA GLU A 211 -8.08 -6.84 -11.41
C GLU A 211 -9.25 -6.34 -10.53
N MET A 212 -9.19 -6.56 -9.23
CA MET A 212 -10.17 -6.01 -8.29
C MET A 212 -10.07 -4.48 -8.22
N HIS A 213 -8.85 -3.94 -8.12
CA HIS A 213 -8.63 -2.49 -8.10
C HIS A 213 -9.09 -1.84 -9.41
N LEU A 214 -8.79 -2.48 -10.56
CA LEU A 214 -9.30 -2.03 -11.86
C LEU A 214 -10.83 -2.02 -11.89
N SER A 215 -11.46 -3.10 -11.43
CA SER A 215 -12.92 -3.23 -11.41
C SER A 215 -13.59 -2.18 -10.52
N ASP A 216 -13.05 -1.96 -9.31
CA ASP A 216 -13.57 -0.94 -8.39
C ASP A 216 -13.42 0.47 -8.96
N ALA A 217 -12.26 0.80 -9.53
CA ALA A 217 -12.03 2.10 -10.16
C ALA A 217 -13.01 2.37 -11.29
N LEU A 218 -13.23 1.40 -12.19
CA LEU A 218 -14.17 1.54 -13.28
C LEU A 218 -15.62 1.68 -12.79
N LEU A 219 -16.01 0.96 -11.74
CA LEU A 219 -17.34 1.08 -11.16
C LEU A 219 -17.55 2.44 -10.49
N VAL A 220 -16.57 2.96 -9.74
CA VAL A 220 -16.63 4.31 -9.16
C VAL A 220 -16.75 5.36 -10.24
N TRP A 221 -15.98 5.23 -11.33
CA TRP A 221 -16.07 6.16 -12.47
C TRP A 221 -17.44 6.09 -13.15
N LEU A 222 -17.98 4.89 -13.37
CA LEU A 222 -19.32 4.68 -13.97
C LEU A 222 -20.42 5.28 -13.10
N ASP A 223 -20.40 5.04 -11.79
CA ASP A 223 -21.40 5.56 -10.85
C ASP A 223 -21.41 7.09 -10.84
N ALA A 224 -20.22 7.73 -10.89
CA ALA A 224 -20.09 9.19 -10.89
C ALA A 224 -20.55 9.84 -12.21
N ASN A 225 -20.40 9.15 -13.37
CA ASN A 225 -20.66 9.73 -14.69
C ASN A 225 -22.03 9.36 -15.28
N THR A 226 -22.79 8.49 -14.63
CA THR A 226 -24.08 7.99 -15.17
C THR A 226 -25.16 9.06 -15.25
N GLU A 227 -25.18 10.00 -14.32
CA GLU A 227 -26.18 11.07 -14.28
C GLU A 227 -25.98 12.12 -15.38
N GLN A 228 -24.75 12.22 -15.90
CA GLN A 228 -24.39 13.21 -16.92
C GLN A 228 -24.48 12.68 -18.37
N MET A 229 -24.56 11.36 -18.53
CA MET A 229 -24.59 10.75 -19.85
C MET A 229 -26.02 10.59 -20.39
N ASP A 230 -26.28 11.17 -21.53
CA ASP A 230 -27.53 11.00 -22.29
C ASP A 230 -27.85 9.51 -22.48
N CYS A 231 -29.09 9.10 -22.14
CA CYS A 231 -29.57 7.71 -22.13
C CYS A 231 -29.68 7.06 -23.53
N SER A 232 -28.79 7.37 -24.46
CA SER A 232 -28.82 6.72 -25.78
C SER A 232 -28.31 5.27 -25.70
N ILE A 233 -28.92 4.38 -26.48
CA ILE A 233 -28.57 2.94 -26.50
C ILE A 233 -27.09 2.72 -26.85
N ARG A 234 -26.49 3.58 -27.69
CA ARG A 234 -25.06 3.52 -28.06
C ARG A 234 -24.12 3.77 -26.91
N THR A 235 -24.47 4.65 -25.97
CA THR A 235 -23.65 4.91 -24.76
C THR A 235 -23.62 3.68 -23.83
N LYS A 236 -24.74 2.94 -23.71
CA LYS A 236 -24.78 1.71 -22.89
C LYS A 236 -23.89 0.59 -23.45
N GLU A 237 -23.82 0.42 -24.76
CA GLU A 237 -22.97 -0.59 -25.41
C GLU A 237 -21.48 -0.25 -25.26
N ASN A 238 -21.11 1.03 -25.37
CA ASN A 238 -19.73 1.48 -25.15
C ASN A 238 -19.30 1.34 -23.69
N LEU A 239 -20.18 1.68 -22.74
CA LEU A 239 -19.92 1.53 -21.31
C LEU A 239 -19.70 0.06 -20.91
N THR A 240 -20.47 -0.86 -21.46
CA THR A 240 -20.24 -2.30 -21.26
C THR A 240 -18.95 -2.77 -21.94
N GLY A 241 -18.47 -2.05 -22.96
CA GLY A 241 -17.22 -2.34 -23.67
C GLY A 241 -15.99 -2.24 -22.75
N ILE A 242 -15.90 -1.20 -21.92
CA ILE A 242 -14.76 -1.02 -21.00
C ILE A 242 -14.68 -2.12 -19.93
N LEU A 243 -15.83 -2.60 -19.45
CA LEU A 243 -15.88 -3.66 -18.45
C LEU A 243 -15.46 -5.03 -18.99
N LYS A 244 -15.48 -5.24 -20.32
CA LYS A 244 -15.02 -6.48 -20.96
C LYS A 244 -13.51 -6.65 -20.89
N GLU A 245 -12.77 -5.58 -20.68
CA GLU A 245 -11.31 -5.62 -20.51
C GLU A 245 -10.89 -6.16 -19.13
N ILE A 246 -11.84 -6.33 -18.20
CA ILE A 246 -11.62 -6.92 -16.88
C ILE A 246 -11.44 -8.43 -17.02
N ARG A 247 -10.39 -8.97 -16.43
CA ARG A 247 -10.13 -10.41 -16.37
C ARG A 247 -10.95 -11.06 -15.26
N ILE A 248 -12.24 -11.26 -15.51
CA ILE A 248 -13.23 -11.69 -14.52
C ILE A 248 -12.92 -13.03 -13.84
N SER A 249 -12.18 -13.91 -14.50
CA SER A 249 -11.79 -15.23 -13.98
C SER A 249 -10.77 -15.19 -12.84
N ILE A 250 -10.05 -14.06 -12.68
CA ILE A 250 -9.05 -13.89 -11.62
C ILE A 250 -9.46 -12.86 -10.55
N LEU A 251 -10.72 -12.46 -10.54
CA LEU A 251 -11.29 -11.66 -9.44
C LEU A 251 -11.39 -12.50 -8.15
N PRO A 252 -11.32 -11.89 -6.95
CA PRO A 252 -11.67 -12.59 -5.72
C PRO A 252 -13.15 -12.99 -5.72
N LEU A 253 -13.44 -14.23 -5.29
CA LEU A 253 -14.82 -14.77 -5.29
C LEU A 253 -15.78 -13.90 -4.47
N TRP A 254 -15.34 -13.43 -3.30
CA TRP A 254 -16.15 -12.56 -2.44
C TRP A 254 -16.49 -11.22 -3.11
N PHE A 255 -15.53 -10.66 -3.88
CA PHE A 255 -15.74 -9.42 -4.62
C PHE A 255 -16.79 -9.61 -5.73
N ALA A 256 -16.58 -10.61 -6.59
CA ALA A 256 -17.53 -10.94 -7.64
C ALA A 256 -18.95 -11.20 -7.08
N ALA A 257 -19.06 -11.99 -6.02
CA ALA A 257 -20.35 -12.26 -5.36
C ALA A 257 -20.99 -10.99 -4.78
N GLY A 258 -20.21 -10.09 -4.18
CA GLY A 258 -20.68 -8.81 -3.63
C GLY A 258 -21.21 -7.85 -4.69
N LYS A 259 -20.66 -7.88 -5.91
CA LYS A 259 -21.07 -6.98 -7.02
C LYS A 259 -22.24 -7.48 -7.85
N ARG A 260 -22.86 -8.61 -7.51
CA ARG A 260 -24.06 -9.14 -8.21
C ARG A 260 -25.26 -8.20 -8.25
N ARG A 261 -25.34 -7.27 -7.30
CA ARG A 261 -26.41 -6.26 -7.23
C ARG A 261 -26.05 -4.93 -7.90
N SER A 262 -24.87 -4.81 -8.47
CA SER A 262 -24.44 -3.60 -9.19
C SER A 262 -25.22 -3.45 -10.50
N CYS A 263 -25.68 -2.24 -10.81
CA CYS A 263 -26.43 -1.95 -12.03
C CYS A 263 -25.65 -2.27 -13.32
N TYR A 264 -24.30 -2.09 -13.28
CA TYR A 264 -23.44 -2.24 -14.46
C TYR A 264 -22.69 -3.56 -14.49
N PHE A 265 -22.45 -4.17 -13.34
CA PHE A 265 -21.55 -5.32 -13.20
C PHE A 265 -22.27 -6.64 -12.92
N SER A 266 -23.58 -6.66 -12.68
CA SER A 266 -24.29 -7.86 -12.22
C SER A 266 -24.08 -9.07 -13.14
N LYS A 267 -24.20 -8.89 -14.47
CA LYS A 267 -24.00 -9.97 -15.45
C LYS A 267 -22.56 -10.49 -15.44
N LEU A 268 -21.57 -9.58 -15.45
CA LEU A 268 -20.16 -9.96 -15.38
C LEU A 268 -19.80 -10.58 -14.02
N ALA A 269 -20.46 -10.17 -12.95
CA ALA A 269 -20.29 -10.76 -11.62
C ALA A 269 -20.79 -12.23 -11.61
N ASP A 270 -21.92 -12.53 -12.21
CA ASP A 270 -22.43 -13.90 -12.33
C ASP A 270 -21.49 -14.76 -13.21
N GLU A 271 -21.09 -14.25 -14.38
CA GLU A 271 -20.12 -14.91 -15.26
C GLU A 271 -18.76 -15.15 -14.53
N SER A 272 -18.31 -14.17 -13.73
CA SER A 272 -17.11 -14.27 -12.91
C SER A 272 -17.22 -15.38 -11.88
N VAL A 273 -18.31 -15.39 -11.10
CA VAL A 273 -18.54 -16.42 -10.08
C VAL A 273 -18.57 -17.81 -10.72
N ASP A 274 -19.29 -17.98 -11.85
CA ASP A 274 -19.37 -19.26 -12.56
C ASP A 274 -18.00 -19.70 -13.10
N SER A 275 -17.20 -18.77 -13.63
CA SER A 275 -15.85 -19.04 -14.11
C SER A 275 -14.93 -19.45 -12.96
N ILE A 276 -14.95 -18.70 -11.85
CA ILE A 276 -14.14 -19.00 -10.66
C ILE A 276 -14.51 -20.38 -10.10
N LEU A 277 -15.80 -20.68 -9.95
CA LEU A 277 -16.25 -21.97 -9.42
C LEU A 277 -15.86 -23.15 -10.34
N ARG A 278 -15.90 -22.95 -11.66
CA ARG A 278 -15.39 -23.97 -12.61
C ARG A 278 -13.89 -24.21 -12.39
N LEU A 279 -13.07 -23.14 -12.28
CA LEU A 279 -11.63 -23.25 -12.06
C LEU A 279 -11.30 -23.91 -10.72
N VAL A 280 -12.05 -23.61 -9.66
CA VAL A 280 -11.83 -24.20 -8.33
C VAL A 280 -12.18 -25.69 -8.29
N LYS A 281 -13.16 -26.15 -9.09
CA LYS A 281 -13.54 -27.57 -9.17
C LYS A 281 -12.50 -28.46 -9.88
N ILE A 282 -11.63 -27.86 -10.72
CA ILE A 282 -10.58 -28.59 -11.43
C ILE A 282 -9.47 -28.98 -10.45
N PRO A 283 -9.04 -30.25 -10.36
CA PRO A 283 -7.91 -30.62 -9.52
C PRO A 283 -6.64 -29.82 -9.89
N PRO A 284 -5.77 -29.48 -8.92
CA PRO A 284 -4.54 -28.72 -9.21
C PRO A 284 -3.66 -29.37 -10.30
N THR A 285 -3.54 -30.68 -10.27
CA THR A 285 -2.78 -31.49 -11.27
C THR A 285 -3.47 -31.61 -12.62
N GLY A 286 -4.80 -31.48 -12.68
CA GLY A 286 -5.61 -31.55 -13.90
C GLY A 286 -5.81 -30.20 -14.60
N SER A 287 -5.45 -29.08 -13.95
CA SER A 287 -5.84 -27.74 -14.37
C SER A 287 -5.37 -27.36 -15.79
N ILE A 288 -4.21 -27.84 -16.23
CA ILE A 288 -3.65 -27.47 -17.53
C ILE A 288 -4.43 -28.10 -18.71
N ASN A 289 -4.91 -29.34 -18.56
CA ASN A 289 -5.71 -29.97 -19.64
C ASN A 289 -7.12 -29.36 -19.74
N ALA A 290 -7.69 -28.95 -18.60
CA ALA A 290 -8.99 -28.33 -18.53
C ALA A 290 -8.97 -26.81 -18.91
N LEU A 291 -7.78 -26.20 -18.97
CA LEU A 291 -7.60 -24.84 -19.48
C LEU A 291 -7.66 -24.76 -21.02
N GLY A 292 -7.82 -25.93 -21.72
CA GLY A 292 -7.82 -26.01 -23.18
C GLY A 292 -8.87 -25.18 -23.88
N ASP A 293 -10.03 -25.02 -23.25
CA ASP A 293 -11.20 -24.33 -23.81
C ASP A 293 -11.40 -22.91 -23.26
N VAL A 294 -10.48 -22.42 -22.39
CA VAL A 294 -10.59 -21.09 -21.80
C VAL A 294 -9.57 -20.16 -22.46
N ASP A 295 -10.00 -18.93 -22.77
CA ASP A 295 -9.08 -17.89 -23.22
C ASP A 295 -8.01 -17.61 -22.17
N LEU A 296 -6.79 -18.02 -22.46
CA LEU A 296 -5.65 -17.94 -21.55
C LEU A 296 -5.28 -16.48 -21.19
N ASN A 297 -5.62 -15.53 -22.07
CA ASN A 297 -5.32 -14.12 -21.78
C ASN A 297 -6.15 -13.62 -20.59
N HIS A 298 -7.38 -14.12 -20.43
CA HIS A 298 -8.23 -13.80 -19.27
C HIS A 298 -7.83 -14.53 -17.98
N LEU A 299 -6.94 -15.53 -18.05
CA LEU A 299 -6.41 -16.24 -16.88
C LEU A 299 -5.04 -15.73 -16.45
N ARG A 300 -4.32 -15.03 -17.33
CA ARG A 300 -3.03 -14.45 -16.98
C ARG A 300 -3.22 -13.30 -16.00
N ILE A 301 -2.34 -13.22 -15.06
CA ILE A 301 -2.23 -12.08 -14.15
C ILE A 301 -1.66 -10.90 -14.94
N ARG A 302 -2.19 -9.71 -14.74
CA ARG A 302 -1.70 -8.50 -15.41
C ARG A 302 -0.41 -8.04 -14.76
N LEU A 303 0.68 -8.20 -15.48
CA LEU A 303 2.01 -7.78 -15.10
C LEU A 303 2.60 -6.93 -16.23
N THR A 304 3.18 -5.80 -15.88
CA THR A 304 3.91 -4.91 -16.79
C THR A 304 5.32 -4.66 -16.24
N GLU A 305 6.20 -4.11 -17.06
CA GLU A 305 7.55 -3.70 -16.62
C GLU A 305 7.52 -2.63 -15.52
N TYR A 306 6.37 -1.97 -15.33
CA TYR A 306 6.14 -0.92 -14.33
C TYR A 306 5.45 -1.41 -13.06
N SER A 307 5.04 -2.67 -13.00
CA SER A 307 4.38 -3.24 -11.82
C SER A 307 5.34 -3.28 -10.64
N GLU A 308 5.08 -2.47 -9.61
CA GLU A 308 5.86 -2.45 -8.36
C GLU A 308 5.28 -3.41 -7.33
N LYS A 309 3.97 -3.63 -7.39
CA LYS A 309 3.21 -4.46 -6.49
C LYS A 309 2.21 -5.33 -7.25
N VAL A 310 1.97 -6.53 -6.72
CA VAL A 310 0.99 -7.47 -7.26
C VAL A 310 0.23 -8.13 -6.12
N ASP A 311 -1.09 -8.08 -6.19
CA ASP A 311 -1.97 -8.67 -5.18
C ASP A 311 -2.87 -9.76 -5.78
N PHE A 312 -2.60 -11.00 -5.39
CA PHE A 312 -3.41 -12.20 -5.72
C PHE A 312 -4.21 -12.71 -4.53
N SER A 313 -4.23 -12.00 -3.44
CA SER A 313 -4.82 -12.48 -2.20
C SER A 313 -6.29 -12.89 -2.36
N SER A 314 -6.69 -13.88 -1.58
CA SER A 314 -8.07 -14.38 -1.52
C SER A 314 -8.64 -14.93 -2.84
N ARG A 315 -7.77 -15.50 -3.70
CA ARG A 315 -8.16 -16.10 -4.98
C ARG A 315 -7.93 -17.61 -4.98
N PRO A 316 -8.94 -18.40 -4.59
CA PRO A 316 -8.82 -19.86 -4.52
C PRO A 316 -8.58 -20.52 -5.89
N GLN A 317 -8.92 -19.85 -6.99
CA GLN A 317 -8.67 -20.33 -8.35
C GLN A 317 -7.22 -20.17 -8.81
N VAL A 318 -6.41 -19.31 -8.16
CA VAL A 318 -5.01 -19.11 -8.52
C VAL A 318 -4.20 -20.35 -8.12
N THR A 319 -3.57 -20.97 -9.12
CA THR A 319 -2.71 -22.13 -8.98
C THR A 319 -1.29 -21.81 -9.44
N SER A 320 -0.34 -22.70 -9.13
CA SER A 320 1.05 -22.58 -9.62
C SER A 320 1.12 -22.56 -11.15
N ALA A 321 0.17 -23.20 -11.85
CA ALA A 321 0.06 -23.13 -13.31
C ALA A 321 -0.29 -21.72 -13.81
N ILE A 322 -1.28 -21.07 -13.19
CA ILE A 322 -1.69 -19.70 -13.55
C ILE A 322 -0.55 -18.70 -13.28
N LEU A 323 0.15 -18.84 -12.16
CA LEU A 323 1.31 -18.02 -11.84
C LEU A 323 2.41 -18.19 -12.90
N LEU A 324 2.75 -19.44 -13.23
CA LEU A 324 3.76 -19.73 -14.25
C LEU A 324 3.38 -19.16 -15.61
N LEU A 325 2.12 -19.36 -16.05
CA LEU A 325 1.60 -18.79 -17.32
C LEU A 325 1.71 -17.28 -17.38
N SER A 326 1.55 -16.60 -16.23
CA SER A 326 1.57 -15.15 -16.15
C SER A 326 2.97 -14.56 -16.34
N VAL A 327 4.01 -15.29 -16.02
CA VAL A 327 5.41 -14.87 -16.17
C VAL A 327 6.03 -15.32 -17.51
N LEU A 328 5.34 -16.11 -18.31
CA LEU A 328 5.79 -16.48 -19.66
C LEU A 328 5.35 -15.46 -20.69
N HIS A 329 6.14 -15.31 -21.75
CA HIS A 329 5.80 -14.38 -22.86
C HIS A 329 4.48 -14.78 -23.54
N SER A 330 3.67 -13.79 -23.91
CA SER A 330 2.34 -14.03 -24.50
C SER A 330 2.40 -14.68 -25.89
N SER A 331 3.53 -14.53 -26.61
CA SER A 331 3.73 -15.14 -27.94
C SER A 331 3.93 -16.67 -27.89
N HIS A 332 4.21 -17.25 -26.72
CA HIS A 332 4.20 -18.69 -26.59
C HIS A 332 2.75 -19.17 -26.62
N SER A 333 2.27 -19.55 -27.81
CA SER A 333 0.98 -20.24 -27.93
C SER A 333 1.03 -21.51 -27.08
N MET A 334 -0.05 -21.79 -26.34
CA MET A 334 -0.17 -22.99 -25.53
C MET A 334 -0.33 -24.23 -26.43
N ASP A 335 0.71 -24.57 -27.17
CA ASP A 335 0.74 -25.82 -27.92
C ASP A 335 0.72 -27.04 -26.99
N SER A 336 0.48 -28.19 -27.54
CA SER A 336 0.41 -29.43 -26.75
C SER A 336 1.73 -29.77 -26.07
N THR A 337 2.85 -29.26 -26.60
CA THR A 337 4.20 -29.50 -26.09
C THR A 337 4.45 -28.69 -24.83
N LEU A 338 4.14 -27.38 -24.86
CA LEU A 338 4.27 -26.51 -23.69
C LEU A 338 3.34 -26.97 -22.56
N ARG A 339 2.10 -27.38 -22.88
CA ARG A 339 1.17 -27.97 -21.90
C ARG A 339 1.75 -29.20 -21.22
N LYS A 340 2.39 -30.10 -21.98
CA LYS A 340 3.04 -31.30 -21.44
C LYS A 340 4.23 -30.93 -20.54
N ILE A 341 5.05 -29.97 -20.95
CA ILE A 341 6.22 -29.51 -20.18
C ILE A 341 5.75 -28.89 -18.85
N ILE A 342 4.78 -27.99 -18.87
CA ILE A 342 4.23 -27.36 -17.66
C ILE A 342 3.61 -28.43 -16.75
N LYS A 343 2.84 -29.39 -17.29
CA LYS A 343 2.26 -30.48 -16.51
C LYS A 343 3.34 -31.33 -15.86
N LYS A 344 4.36 -31.73 -16.61
CA LYS A 344 5.50 -32.51 -16.09
C LYS A 344 6.26 -31.72 -15.01
N TYR A 345 6.45 -30.43 -15.21
CA TYR A 345 7.07 -29.54 -14.23
C TYR A 345 6.27 -29.50 -12.92
N LEU A 346 4.95 -29.31 -12.98
CA LEU A 346 4.08 -29.26 -11.80
C LEU A 346 4.00 -30.61 -11.06
N ILE A 347 3.92 -31.74 -11.78
CA ILE A 347 3.88 -33.07 -11.17
C ILE A 347 5.20 -33.42 -10.47
N ASN A 348 6.33 -33.05 -11.06
CA ASN A 348 7.64 -33.32 -10.45
C ASN A 348 7.91 -32.46 -9.21
N LEU A 349 7.24 -31.33 -9.12
CA LEU A 349 7.33 -30.46 -7.95
C LEU A 349 6.52 -31.02 -6.76
N GLU A 350 5.47 -31.80 -7.01
CA GLU A 350 4.72 -32.53 -5.96
C GLU A 350 5.50 -33.76 -5.47
N HIS A 351 6.32 -34.38 -6.34
CA HIS A 351 7.13 -35.54 -6.05
C HIS A 351 8.58 -35.31 -6.55
N PRO A 352 9.46 -34.71 -5.72
CA PRO A 352 10.81 -34.35 -6.15
C PRO A 352 11.67 -35.60 -6.37
N ASP A 353 11.65 -36.15 -7.59
CA ASP A 353 12.62 -37.12 -8.07
C ASP A 353 13.97 -36.43 -8.38
N LYS A 354 15.05 -37.23 -8.41
CA LYS A 354 16.43 -36.75 -8.56
C LYS A 354 16.72 -35.89 -9.83
N ASP A 355 15.80 -35.83 -10.78
CA ASP A 355 15.95 -35.14 -12.07
C ASP A 355 15.28 -33.76 -12.14
N HIS A 356 14.92 -33.17 -11.00
CA HIS A 356 14.21 -31.86 -10.90
C HIS A 356 14.90 -30.73 -11.67
N TRP A 357 16.22 -30.63 -11.66
CA TRP A 357 16.99 -29.59 -12.31
C TRP A 357 16.90 -29.61 -13.87
N ARG A 358 16.80 -30.80 -14.47
CA ARG A 358 16.71 -30.95 -15.93
C ARG A 358 15.39 -30.44 -16.51
N ILE A 359 14.31 -30.46 -15.75
CA ILE A 359 12.99 -30.06 -16.23
C ILE A 359 12.84 -28.54 -16.15
N SER A 360 13.48 -27.89 -15.19
CA SER A 360 13.54 -26.43 -15.10
C SER A 360 14.21 -25.80 -16.34
N GLU A 361 15.19 -26.47 -16.95
CA GLU A 361 15.87 -26.03 -18.16
C GLU A 361 15.00 -26.13 -19.43
N CYS A 362 13.96 -26.96 -19.41
CA CYS A 362 13.03 -27.12 -20.54
C CYS A 362 11.91 -26.08 -20.58
N LEU A 363 11.76 -25.25 -19.53
CA LEU A 363 10.77 -24.16 -19.53
C LEU A 363 11.24 -23.02 -20.42
N PRO A 364 10.31 -22.37 -21.16
CA PRO A 364 10.63 -21.14 -21.89
C PRO A 364 11.22 -20.08 -20.96
N PRO A 365 12.01 -19.12 -21.50
CA PRO A 365 12.51 -18.03 -20.71
C PRO A 365 11.36 -17.26 -20.10
N ALA A 366 11.44 -17.01 -18.79
CA ALA A 366 10.47 -16.19 -18.07
C ALA A 366 10.74 -14.70 -18.33
N LEU A 367 9.68 -13.90 -18.35
CA LEU A 367 9.79 -12.44 -18.37
C LEU A 367 10.41 -11.96 -17.06
N SER A 368 11.22 -10.91 -17.14
CA SER A 368 11.78 -10.20 -15.98
C SER A 368 10.99 -8.94 -15.71
N PHE A 369 10.49 -8.79 -14.48
CA PHE A 369 9.76 -7.60 -13.99
C PHE A 369 10.61 -6.92 -12.92
N GLU A 370 11.55 -6.10 -13.37
CA GLU A 370 12.56 -5.48 -12.51
C GLU A 370 11.99 -4.48 -11.49
N ALA A 371 10.85 -3.86 -11.79
CA ALA A 371 10.21 -2.91 -10.90
C ALA A 371 9.48 -3.57 -9.72
N LEU A 372 9.18 -4.89 -9.80
CA LEU A 372 8.33 -5.59 -8.84
C LEU A 372 9.04 -5.80 -7.49
N GLN A 373 8.51 -5.17 -6.45
CA GLN A 373 9.04 -5.21 -5.09
C GLN A 373 8.14 -5.95 -4.09
N GLU A 374 6.83 -5.99 -4.32
CA GLU A 374 5.87 -6.62 -3.40
C GLU A 374 4.96 -7.62 -4.11
N VAL A 375 4.82 -8.81 -3.54
CA VAL A 375 3.88 -9.85 -3.96
C VAL A 375 3.02 -10.30 -2.79
N ASN A 376 1.71 -10.27 -2.97
CA ASN A 376 0.74 -10.79 -2.00
C ASN A 376 0.00 -12.00 -2.58
N ILE A 377 0.28 -13.18 -2.03
CA ILE A 377 -0.36 -14.47 -2.37
C ILE A 377 -1.17 -15.05 -1.21
N SER A 378 -1.51 -14.22 -0.23
CA SER A 378 -2.24 -14.64 0.97
C SER A 378 -3.60 -15.25 0.62
N LYS A 379 -3.98 -16.31 1.34
CA LYS A 379 -5.26 -17.02 1.13
C LYS A 379 -5.40 -17.71 -0.25
N CYS A 380 -4.31 -17.90 -0.98
CA CYS A 380 -4.29 -18.68 -2.23
C CYS A 380 -4.04 -20.17 -1.93
N HIS A 381 -5.02 -20.87 -1.37
CA HIS A 381 -4.87 -22.24 -0.83
C HIS A 381 -4.40 -23.31 -1.83
N ARG A 382 -4.50 -23.03 -3.13
CA ARG A 382 -4.09 -23.93 -4.23
C ARG A 382 -2.72 -23.59 -4.81
N LEU A 383 -2.07 -22.56 -4.26
CA LEU A 383 -0.72 -22.15 -4.62
C LEU A 383 0.27 -22.72 -3.60
N HIS A 384 1.28 -23.41 -4.06
CA HIS A 384 2.36 -23.89 -3.21
C HIS A 384 3.50 -22.86 -3.16
N LEU A 385 3.94 -22.50 -1.96
CA LEU A 385 4.98 -21.48 -1.76
C LEU A 385 6.29 -21.84 -2.48
N GLU A 386 6.68 -23.11 -2.50
CA GLU A 386 7.92 -23.54 -3.18
C GLU A 386 7.93 -23.22 -4.68
N TYR A 387 6.76 -23.29 -5.32
CA TYR A 387 6.60 -22.99 -6.74
C TYR A 387 6.55 -21.50 -7.00
N ALA A 388 5.89 -20.78 -6.10
CA ALA A 388 5.88 -19.33 -6.14
C ALA A 388 7.32 -18.79 -6.03
N ILE A 389 8.12 -19.29 -5.09
CA ILE A 389 9.54 -18.92 -4.94
C ILE A 389 10.34 -19.19 -6.21
N GLU A 390 10.11 -20.33 -6.87
CA GLU A 390 10.80 -20.65 -8.14
C GLU A 390 10.45 -19.64 -9.24
N CYS A 391 9.16 -19.28 -9.38
CA CYS A 391 8.72 -18.24 -10.31
C CYS A 391 9.29 -16.88 -9.93
N PHE A 392 9.26 -16.53 -8.66
CA PHE A 392 9.72 -15.22 -8.17
C PHE A 392 11.21 -15.03 -8.39
N SER A 393 12.02 -16.04 -8.09
CA SER A 393 13.48 -15.96 -8.28
C SER A 393 13.90 -15.77 -9.74
N ARG A 394 13.06 -16.21 -10.70
CA ARG A 394 13.33 -16.10 -12.13
C ARG A 394 12.79 -14.80 -12.73
N SER A 395 11.69 -14.30 -12.20
CA SER A 395 10.93 -13.20 -12.83
C SER A 395 10.93 -11.90 -12.07
N PHE A 396 11.23 -11.92 -10.75
CA PHE A 396 11.13 -10.74 -9.87
C PHE A 396 12.46 -10.46 -9.15
N PRO A 397 13.49 -10.00 -9.88
CA PRO A 397 14.83 -9.84 -9.30
C PRO A 397 14.91 -8.80 -8.17
N SER A 398 13.99 -7.82 -8.14
CA SER A 398 13.94 -6.75 -7.13
C SER A 398 12.95 -7.01 -5.98
N LEU A 399 12.45 -8.25 -5.83
CA LEU A 399 11.44 -8.60 -4.84
C LEU A 399 11.95 -8.40 -3.41
N LYS A 400 11.24 -7.60 -2.62
CA LYS A 400 11.56 -7.25 -1.23
C LYS A 400 10.52 -7.76 -0.24
N ILE A 401 9.24 -7.80 -0.62
CA ILE A 401 8.12 -8.08 0.27
C ILE A 401 7.33 -9.27 -0.26
N ILE A 402 7.17 -10.30 0.57
CA ILE A 402 6.33 -11.45 0.29
C ILE A 402 5.27 -11.62 1.37
N LYS A 403 3.99 -11.47 0.98
CA LYS A 403 2.84 -11.76 1.83
C LYS A 403 2.22 -13.07 1.38
N ALA A 404 2.31 -14.10 2.22
CA ALA A 404 1.87 -15.46 1.96
C ALA A 404 1.07 -16.02 3.14
N ALA A 405 0.30 -15.15 3.81
CA ALA A 405 -0.53 -15.53 4.94
C ALA A 405 -1.60 -16.56 4.54
N TYR A 406 -1.96 -17.44 5.47
CA TYR A 406 -2.95 -18.53 5.27
C TYR A 406 -2.58 -19.58 4.22
N LEU A 407 -1.33 -19.67 3.81
CA LEU A 407 -0.84 -20.84 3.07
C LEU A 407 -0.54 -21.95 4.07
N LEU A 408 -1.31 -23.06 3.99
CA LEU A 408 -1.24 -24.13 4.99
C LEU A 408 -0.04 -25.06 4.79
N ASN A 409 0.45 -25.21 3.55
CA ASN A 409 1.47 -26.17 3.18
C ASN A 409 2.89 -25.56 3.12
N ILE A 410 3.29 -24.82 4.15
CA ILE A 410 4.63 -24.27 4.23
C ILE A 410 5.51 -25.25 4.99
N LYS A 411 6.63 -25.64 4.36
CA LYS A 411 7.68 -26.44 4.99
C LYS A 411 8.88 -25.55 5.30
N THR A 412 9.67 -25.94 6.30
CA THR A 412 10.95 -25.26 6.60
C THR A 412 11.86 -25.19 5.37
N THR A 413 11.84 -26.24 4.54
CA THR A 413 12.53 -26.27 3.25
C THR A 413 12.11 -25.15 2.30
N SER A 414 10.85 -24.73 2.33
CA SER A 414 10.33 -23.61 1.53
C SER A 414 10.94 -22.28 1.98
N PHE A 415 11.08 -22.09 3.30
CA PHE A 415 11.73 -20.89 3.86
C PHE A 415 13.22 -20.85 3.51
N ILE A 416 13.92 -22.00 3.58
CA ILE A 416 15.31 -22.12 3.16
C ILE A 416 15.49 -21.74 1.69
N LYS A 417 14.63 -22.28 0.81
CA LYS A 417 14.64 -21.93 -0.62
C LYS A 417 14.39 -20.44 -0.84
N LEU A 418 13.49 -19.83 -0.07
CA LEU A 418 13.19 -18.40 -0.14
C LEU A 418 14.44 -17.56 0.14
N VAL A 419 15.12 -17.83 1.25
CA VAL A 419 16.34 -17.14 1.65
C VAL A 419 17.44 -17.22 0.59
N HIS A 420 17.61 -18.41 -0.02
CA HIS A 420 18.67 -18.62 -1.02
C HIS A 420 18.32 -18.09 -2.40
N LYS A 421 17.05 -18.19 -2.83
CA LYS A 421 16.65 -17.85 -4.21
C LYS A 421 16.19 -16.40 -4.39
N CYS A 422 15.72 -15.78 -3.30
CA CYS A 422 15.24 -14.39 -3.30
C CYS A 422 16.05 -13.55 -2.29
N PRO A 423 17.33 -13.26 -2.55
CA PRO A 423 18.23 -12.66 -1.56
C PRO A 423 17.88 -11.22 -1.16
N LEU A 424 17.11 -10.49 -1.99
CA LEU A 424 16.70 -9.11 -1.70
C LEU A 424 15.46 -9.02 -0.82
N VAL A 425 14.81 -10.15 -0.51
CA VAL A 425 13.62 -10.17 0.33
C VAL A 425 13.98 -9.73 1.75
N SER A 426 13.29 -8.70 2.22
CA SER A 426 13.46 -8.10 3.54
C SER A 426 12.24 -8.27 4.45
N GLU A 427 11.06 -8.49 3.88
CA GLU A 427 9.80 -8.65 4.61
C GLU A 427 9.08 -9.93 4.18
N VAL A 428 8.71 -10.78 5.15
CA VAL A 428 8.01 -12.04 4.90
C VAL A 428 6.86 -12.19 5.89
N ASP A 429 5.66 -12.41 5.37
CA ASP A 429 4.47 -12.73 6.15
C ASP A 429 3.96 -14.13 5.76
N LEU A 430 4.05 -15.07 6.70
CA LEU A 430 3.58 -16.45 6.59
C LEU A 430 2.50 -16.77 7.64
N SER A 431 1.85 -15.77 8.18
CA SER A 431 0.90 -15.91 9.28
C SER A 431 -0.31 -16.79 8.92
N VAL A 432 -0.87 -17.41 9.95
CA VAL A 432 -2.17 -18.10 9.92
C VAL A 432 -2.97 -17.55 11.07
N ASP A 433 -3.99 -16.73 10.80
CA ASP A 433 -4.82 -16.14 11.85
C ASP A 433 -5.60 -17.23 12.58
N ILE A 434 -5.40 -17.31 13.89
CA ILE A 434 -6.13 -18.22 14.79
C ILE A 434 -7.30 -17.49 15.49
N SER A 435 -7.53 -16.21 15.18
CA SER A 435 -8.68 -15.49 15.73
C SER A 435 -9.95 -16.31 15.48
N PRO A 436 -10.82 -16.47 16.47
CA PRO A 436 -12.06 -17.25 16.31
C PRO A 436 -12.82 -16.65 15.12
N ILE A 437 -12.96 -17.45 14.06
CA ILE A 437 -13.73 -17.08 12.87
C ILE A 437 -15.17 -16.88 13.36
N ILE A 438 -15.71 -15.69 13.16
CA ILE A 438 -17.11 -15.42 13.45
C ILE A 438 -17.96 -16.48 12.74
N PRO A 439 -18.86 -17.22 13.43
CA PRO A 439 -19.51 -18.43 12.91
C PRO A 439 -20.24 -18.30 11.57
N THR A 440 -20.55 -17.08 11.16
CA THR A 440 -21.23 -16.78 9.89
C THR A 440 -20.41 -17.03 8.61
N GLN A 441 -19.09 -17.26 8.73
CA GLN A 441 -18.23 -17.56 7.57
C GLN A 441 -17.82 -19.03 7.44
N VAL A 442 -18.14 -19.88 8.44
CA VAL A 442 -17.66 -21.28 8.52
C VAL A 442 -18.50 -22.29 7.74
N SER A 443 -19.71 -21.94 7.31
CA SER A 443 -20.65 -22.91 6.72
C SER A 443 -20.27 -23.46 5.33
N VAL A 444 -19.17 -23.00 4.73
CA VAL A 444 -18.75 -23.46 3.37
C VAL A 444 -17.51 -24.35 3.39
N LEU A 445 -16.78 -24.48 4.50
CA LEU A 445 -15.49 -25.19 4.53
C LEU A 445 -15.48 -26.50 5.37
N SER A 446 -16.58 -26.90 5.98
CA SER A 446 -16.60 -28.05 6.89
C SER A 446 -17.07 -29.37 6.26
N SER A 447 -16.46 -29.77 5.18
CA SER A 447 -16.62 -31.14 4.65
C SER A 447 -15.31 -31.84 4.27
N ASN A 448 -14.23 -31.58 5.00
CA ASN A 448 -13.05 -32.44 4.91
C ASN A 448 -12.79 -33.15 6.23
N PRO A 449 -12.63 -34.48 6.19
CA PRO A 449 -12.37 -35.27 7.38
C PRO A 449 -11.03 -34.91 8.00
N ALA A 450 -10.98 -34.95 9.33
CA ALA A 450 -9.81 -34.72 10.15
C ALA A 450 -8.52 -35.27 9.51
N LEU A 451 -7.58 -34.37 9.22
CA LEU A 451 -6.23 -34.79 8.86
C LEU A 451 -5.58 -35.47 10.07
N PRO A 452 -4.98 -36.65 9.90
CA PRO A 452 -4.31 -37.31 11.00
C PRO A 452 -3.12 -36.47 11.45
N LEU A 453 -3.00 -36.33 12.77
CA LEU A 453 -1.82 -35.80 13.44
C LEU A 453 -0.58 -36.55 12.91
N VAL A 454 0.16 -35.91 12.03
CA VAL A 454 1.43 -36.49 11.49
C VAL A 454 2.46 -36.39 12.60
N SER A 455 2.89 -37.54 13.03
CA SER A 455 3.91 -37.79 14.04
C SER A 455 5.16 -36.96 13.76
N ASN A 456 5.72 -36.39 14.83
CA ASN A 456 7.03 -35.77 14.90
C ASN A 456 8.13 -36.62 14.25
N LYS A 457 8.42 -36.45 12.98
CA LYS A 457 9.67 -36.85 12.40
C LYS A 457 10.60 -35.66 12.39
N CYS A 458 11.55 -35.71 13.30
CA CYS A 458 12.74 -34.89 13.31
C CYS A 458 13.35 -34.84 11.90
N TRP A 459 13.50 -33.66 11.35
CA TRP A 459 13.98 -33.46 9.98
C TRP A 459 15.51 -33.62 9.96
N ASP A 460 15.99 -34.70 9.34
CA ASP A 460 17.41 -34.87 9.03
C ASP A 460 17.82 -33.85 7.92
N VAL A 461 18.31 -32.68 8.35
CA VAL A 461 18.78 -31.59 7.47
C VAL A 461 20.24 -31.80 7.00
N THR A 462 20.86 -32.95 7.25
CA THR A 462 22.33 -33.12 7.12
C THR A 462 22.86 -33.32 5.72
N SER A 463 22.05 -33.40 4.64
CA SER A 463 22.61 -33.91 3.37
C SER A 463 22.68 -32.97 2.16
N CYS A 464 22.28 -31.69 2.20
CA CYS A 464 22.15 -30.95 0.94
C CYS A 464 22.87 -29.60 0.78
N TYR A 465 23.55 -29.05 1.79
CA TYR A 465 24.13 -27.70 1.60
C TYR A 465 25.56 -27.63 2.09
N HIS A 466 26.50 -27.97 1.22
CA HIS A 466 27.88 -27.53 1.29
C HIS A 466 28.03 -26.23 0.50
N SER A 467 28.66 -25.27 1.12
CA SER A 467 29.27 -24.02 0.63
C SER A 467 28.40 -22.74 0.66
N GLY A 468 28.90 -21.81 1.45
CA GLY A 468 28.52 -20.39 1.42
C GLY A 468 27.34 -20.04 2.34
N THR A 469 27.65 -19.58 3.55
CA THR A 469 26.65 -18.96 4.44
C THR A 469 26.23 -17.61 3.88
N SER A 470 25.32 -17.61 2.91
CA SER A 470 24.65 -16.38 2.49
C SER A 470 23.70 -15.98 3.61
N LEU A 471 23.99 -14.87 4.29
CA LEU A 471 23.08 -14.27 5.25
C LEU A 471 21.87 -13.68 4.51
N SER A 472 20.71 -13.82 5.10
CA SER A 472 19.45 -13.27 4.56
C SER A 472 19.31 -11.78 4.88
N ASN A 473 18.70 -11.02 3.99
CA ASN A 473 18.32 -9.62 4.22
C ASN A 473 16.97 -9.45 4.94
N ILE A 474 16.36 -10.54 5.45
CA ILE A 474 15.08 -10.48 6.14
C ILE A 474 15.22 -9.71 7.45
N THR A 475 14.52 -8.57 7.50
CA THR A 475 14.43 -7.69 8.68
C THR A 475 13.07 -7.76 9.35
N TYR A 476 12.05 -8.21 8.64
CA TYR A 476 10.67 -8.31 9.13
C TYR A 476 10.10 -9.70 8.84
N LEU A 477 9.73 -10.44 9.89
CA LEU A 477 9.18 -11.80 9.77
C LEU A 477 7.93 -11.96 10.63
N THR A 478 6.83 -12.38 10.00
CA THR A 478 5.59 -12.78 10.67
C THR A 478 5.27 -14.24 10.35
N ILE A 479 5.16 -15.06 11.39
CA ILE A 479 4.76 -16.47 11.33
C ILE A 479 3.65 -16.75 12.35
N GLU A 480 2.85 -15.74 12.66
CA GLU A 480 1.74 -15.79 13.63
C GLU A 480 0.80 -16.98 13.37
N GLY A 481 0.37 -17.64 14.43
CA GLY A 481 -0.63 -18.70 14.40
C GLY A 481 -0.15 -20.06 13.87
N ARG A 482 1.12 -20.19 13.56
CA ARG A 482 1.68 -21.44 13.04
C ARG A 482 2.02 -22.41 14.16
N THR A 483 1.20 -23.45 14.27
CA THR A 483 1.39 -24.51 15.28
C THR A 483 2.42 -25.57 14.84
N ASP A 484 2.86 -25.53 13.59
CA ASP A 484 3.85 -26.41 12.98
C ASP A 484 5.30 -25.90 13.14
N ILE A 485 5.51 -24.68 13.62
CA ILE A 485 6.83 -24.09 13.89
C ILE A 485 7.32 -24.52 15.27
N CYS A 486 8.58 -24.99 15.34
CA CYS A 486 9.21 -25.43 16.57
C CYS A 486 10.60 -24.77 16.78
N ASP A 487 11.29 -25.12 17.86
CA ASP A 487 12.58 -24.51 18.23
C ASP A 487 13.67 -24.72 17.16
N SER A 488 13.67 -25.84 16.44
CA SER A 488 14.63 -26.08 15.35
C SER A 488 14.40 -25.13 14.18
N ASP A 489 13.16 -24.73 13.90
CA ASP A 489 12.85 -23.73 12.87
C ASP A 489 13.32 -22.33 13.31
N LEU A 490 13.11 -21.98 14.58
CA LEU A 490 13.62 -20.72 15.15
C LEU A 490 15.15 -20.70 15.18
N GLU A 491 15.81 -21.83 15.46
CA GLU A 491 17.27 -21.92 15.40
C GLU A 491 17.77 -21.63 13.98
N PHE A 492 17.10 -22.21 12.97
CA PHE A 492 17.41 -21.96 11.57
C PHE A 492 17.18 -20.46 11.23
N ILE A 493 16.03 -19.88 11.59
CA ILE A 493 15.72 -18.47 11.36
C ILE A 493 16.82 -17.59 11.99
N SER A 494 17.16 -17.82 13.25
CA SER A 494 18.17 -17.01 13.95
C SER A 494 19.58 -17.14 13.37
N LYS A 495 19.88 -18.27 12.72
CA LYS A 495 21.18 -18.51 12.07
C LYS A 495 21.32 -17.75 10.74
N TYR A 496 20.25 -17.67 9.96
CA TYR A 496 20.30 -17.08 8.62
C TYR A 496 19.75 -15.64 8.57
N CYS A 497 18.84 -15.26 9.45
CA CYS A 497 18.22 -13.94 9.51
C CYS A 497 18.79 -13.09 10.67
N VAL A 498 20.10 -12.90 10.71
CA VAL A 498 20.78 -12.17 11.80
C VAL A 498 20.41 -10.68 11.87
N SER A 499 19.97 -10.10 10.76
CA SER A 499 19.51 -8.70 10.65
C SER A 499 18.03 -8.51 11.01
N LEU A 500 17.40 -9.52 11.63
CA LEU A 500 15.99 -9.48 11.99
C LEU A 500 15.71 -8.39 13.02
N GLY A 501 14.89 -7.40 12.65
CA GLY A 501 14.46 -6.29 13.49
C GLY A 501 13.07 -6.46 14.08
N TYR A 502 12.18 -7.16 13.35
CA TYR A 502 10.80 -7.44 13.76
C TYR A 502 10.52 -8.94 13.67
N LEU A 503 10.00 -9.53 14.75
CA LEU A 503 9.56 -10.92 14.82
C LEU A 503 8.15 -11.02 15.42
N ASN A 504 7.22 -11.65 14.70
CA ASN A 504 5.91 -12.01 15.23
C ASN A 504 5.71 -13.53 15.15
N ILE A 505 5.67 -14.16 16.31
CA ILE A 505 5.41 -15.59 16.50
C ILE A 505 4.18 -15.82 17.39
N LYS A 506 3.27 -14.85 17.47
CA LYS A 506 2.04 -14.97 18.26
C LYS A 506 1.31 -16.28 17.94
N GLY A 507 0.91 -17.03 18.96
CA GLY A 507 0.18 -18.29 18.82
C GLY A 507 1.00 -19.47 18.28
N CYS A 508 2.33 -19.37 18.18
CA CYS A 508 3.21 -20.50 17.87
C CYS A 508 3.41 -21.37 19.12
N ILE A 509 2.44 -22.23 19.43
CA ILE A 509 2.38 -22.98 20.69
C ILE A 509 3.45 -24.07 20.83
N ALA A 510 4.03 -24.55 19.74
CA ALA A 510 5.08 -25.56 19.75
C ALA A 510 6.50 -25.00 20.00
N VAL A 511 6.62 -23.66 20.05
CA VAL A 511 7.88 -22.97 20.36
C VAL A 511 8.07 -22.87 21.87
N THR A 512 9.25 -23.19 22.37
CA THR A 512 9.58 -23.08 23.78
C THR A 512 10.29 -21.77 24.12
N ASP A 513 10.37 -21.44 25.42
CA ASP A 513 11.10 -20.26 25.93
C ASP A 513 12.59 -20.29 25.54
N VAL A 514 13.17 -21.49 25.46
CA VAL A 514 14.58 -21.69 25.02
C VAL A 514 14.74 -21.30 23.55
N GLY A 515 13.82 -21.74 22.67
CA GLY A 515 13.84 -21.39 21.25
C GLY A 515 13.74 -19.87 21.05
N ILE A 516 12.83 -19.20 21.77
CA ILE A 516 12.65 -17.74 21.71
C ILE A 516 13.91 -17.02 22.22
N SER A 517 14.46 -17.43 23.36
CA SER A 517 15.67 -16.82 23.94
C SER A 517 16.87 -16.91 22.99
N ASN A 518 17.02 -18.02 22.26
CA ASN A 518 18.07 -18.20 21.26
C ASN A 518 17.97 -17.20 20.11
N VAL A 519 16.73 -16.93 19.62
CA VAL A 519 16.51 -15.90 18.58
C VAL A 519 16.89 -14.52 19.11
N ILE A 520 16.43 -14.17 20.33
CA ILE A 520 16.77 -12.89 20.98
C ILE A 520 18.28 -12.73 21.13
N CYS A 521 18.99 -13.80 21.47
CA CYS A 521 20.45 -13.76 21.63
C CYS A 521 21.21 -13.56 20.31
N ARG A 522 20.72 -14.13 19.20
CA ARG A 522 21.42 -14.10 17.90
C ARG A 522 21.05 -12.89 17.05
N CYS A 523 19.77 -12.46 17.06
CA CYS A 523 19.28 -11.33 16.27
C CYS A 523 19.47 -10.03 17.06
N ILE A 524 20.64 -9.41 16.93
CA ILE A 524 21.04 -8.23 17.72
C ILE A 524 20.29 -6.95 17.35
N GLU A 525 19.78 -6.87 16.14
CA GLU A 525 18.99 -5.73 15.63
C GLU A 525 17.51 -5.80 16.05
N LEU A 526 17.12 -6.83 16.81
CA LEU A 526 15.73 -7.08 17.17
C LEU A 526 15.20 -6.01 18.12
N HIS A 527 14.31 -5.16 17.61
CA HIS A 527 13.67 -4.06 18.34
C HIS A 527 12.16 -4.21 18.49
N SER A 528 11.54 -5.19 17.84
CA SER A 528 10.08 -5.42 17.86
C SER A 528 9.77 -6.91 17.95
N ILE A 529 9.11 -7.31 19.03
CA ILE A 529 8.83 -8.70 19.35
C ILE A 529 7.34 -8.85 19.69
N VAL A 530 6.66 -9.78 19.00
CA VAL A 530 5.28 -10.17 19.28
C VAL A 530 5.25 -11.66 19.56
N VAL A 531 5.02 -12.02 20.82
CA VAL A 531 5.09 -13.40 21.36
C VAL A 531 3.86 -13.78 22.16
N CYS A 532 2.73 -13.06 21.96
CA CYS A 532 1.46 -13.39 22.65
C CYS A 532 1.09 -14.87 22.41
N ASP A 533 0.47 -15.51 23.40
CA ASP A 533 0.01 -16.90 23.33
C ASP A 533 1.15 -17.89 22.99
N THR A 534 2.35 -17.64 23.50
CA THR A 534 3.51 -18.54 23.38
C THR A 534 4.06 -18.93 24.75
N SER A 535 5.11 -19.78 24.74
CA SER A 535 5.85 -20.16 25.95
C SER A 535 6.94 -19.13 26.33
N PHE A 536 6.82 -17.86 25.89
CA PHE A 536 7.75 -16.80 26.30
C PHE A 536 7.82 -16.72 27.84
N GLY A 537 9.04 -16.72 28.40
CA GLY A 537 9.23 -16.84 29.83
C GLY A 537 10.57 -16.26 30.30
N MET A 538 11.07 -16.83 31.41
CA MET A 538 12.26 -16.34 32.13
C MET A 538 13.53 -16.29 31.28
N ASN A 539 13.80 -17.34 30.47
CA ASN A 539 15.01 -17.36 29.63
C ASN A 539 15.00 -16.23 28.58
N SER A 540 13.84 -15.97 27.99
CA SER A 540 13.65 -14.89 27.02
C SER A 540 13.82 -13.52 27.66
N ILE A 541 13.30 -13.30 28.87
CA ILE A 541 13.50 -12.06 29.63
C ILE A 541 14.98 -11.88 29.97
N LEU A 542 15.65 -12.91 30.48
CA LEU A 542 17.09 -12.86 30.76
C LEU A 542 17.87 -12.53 29.47
N ALA A 543 17.51 -13.12 28.34
CA ALA A 543 18.14 -12.80 27.05
C ALA A 543 17.97 -11.32 26.64
N LEU A 544 16.85 -10.69 26.99
CA LEU A 544 16.61 -9.26 26.75
C LEU A 544 17.40 -8.37 27.74
N CYS A 545 17.46 -8.76 29.02
CA CYS A 545 18.05 -7.97 30.08
C CYS A 545 19.59 -8.13 30.17
N CYS A 546 20.15 -9.22 29.65
CA CYS A 546 21.59 -9.44 29.63
C CYS A 546 22.32 -8.56 28.60
N ALA A 547 23.47 -8.04 28.96
CA ALA A 547 24.34 -7.37 27.99
C ALA A 547 24.87 -8.35 26.95
N ALA A 548 24.92 -7.93 25.68
CA ALA A 548 25.43 -8.76 24.58
C ALA A 548 26.88 -9.22 24.88
N PRO A 549 27.24 -10.50 24.65
CA PRO A 549 28.63 -10.97 24.79
C PRO A 549 29.51 -10.23 23.77
N LYS A 550 30.71 -9.86 24.21
CA LYS A 550 31.69 -9.15 23.39
C LYS A 550 32.19 -10.05 22.27
N PHE A 551 31.80 -9.81 21.05
CA PHE A 551 32.48 -10.28 19.87
C PHE A 551 33.19 -9.10 19.19
N GLY A 552 34.53 -9.01 19.39
CA GLY A 552 35.38 -8.05 18.69
C GLY A 552 35.67 -6.75 19.45
N ASN A 553 36.88 -6.20 19.20
CA ASN A 553 37.50 -5.04 19.86
C ASN A 553 36.87 -3.67 19.49
N SER A 554 35.55 -3.48 19.63
CA SER A 554 34.92 -2.18 19.43
C SER A 554 34.52 -1.56 20.77
N THR A 555 35.08 -0.35 21.05
CA THR A 555 34.82 0.48 22.22
C THR A 555 33.46 1.21 22.13
N GLY A 556 32.36 0.51 21.82
CA GLY A 556 31.02 1.07 21.82
C GLY A 556 30.28 0.79 23.13
N HIS A 557 29.48 1.71 23.63
CA HIS A 557 28.61 1.54 24.79
C HIS A 557 27.65 0.38 24.51
N PHE A 558 27.82 -0.75 25.19
CA PHE A 558 26.94 -1.91 25.11
C PHE A 558 25.64 -1.62 25.88
N GLY A 559 24.60 -1.21 25.17
CA GLY A 559 23.25 -1.14 25.72
C GLY A 559 22.68 -2.54 25.96
N LYS A 560 21.87 -2.68 26.99
CA LYS A 560 21.04 -3.89 27.17
C LYS A 560 20.03 -3.98 26.02
N ARG A 561 19.74 -5.18 25.50
CA ARG A 561 18.80 -5.35 24.39
C ARG A 561 17.41 -4.81 24.70
N ALA A 562 16.94 -4.98 25.93
CA ALA A 562 15.66 -4.44 26.39
C ALA A 562 15.54 -2.92 26.20
N SER A 563 16.64 -2.15 26.32
CA SER A 563 16.61 -0.69 26.16
C SER A 563 16.36 -0.23 24.71
N ASN A 564 16.59 -1.09 23.73
CA ASN A 564 16.36 -0.79 22.31
C ASN A 564 14.98 -1.24 21.79
N LEU A 565 14.21 -1.96 22.62
CA LEU A 565 12.88 -2.42 22.23
C LEU A 565 11.93 -1.25 22.00
N GLN A 566 11.28 -1.26 20.84
CA GLN A 566 10.22 -0.32 20.47
C GLN A 566 8.84 -0.95 20.60
N LYS A 567 8.74 -2.29 20.41
CA LYS A 567 7.51 -3.05 20.52
C LYS A 567 7.72 -4.35 21.27
N LEU A 568 6.94 -4.56 22.30
CA LEU A 568 6.91 -5.80 23.08
C LEU A 568 5.46 -6.21 23.35
N HIS A 569 5.02 -7.27 22.70
CA HIS A 569 3.70 -7.86 22.91
C HIS A 569 3.87 -9.28 23.45
N MET A 570 3.54 -9.48 24.71
CA MET A 570 3.67 -10.77 25.41
C MET A 570 2.38 -11.17 26.15
N GLY A 571 1.22 -10.77 25.62
CA GLY A 571 -0.08 -11.15 26.19
C GLY A 571 -0.24 -12.66 26.28
N CYS A 572 -0.94 -13.14 27.31
CA CYS A 572 -1.19 -14.56 27.59
C CYS A 572 0.07 -15.42 27.83
N CYS A 573 1.25 -14.81 28.06
CA CYS A 573 2.49 -15.53 28.40
C CYS A 573 2.54 -15.86 29.89
N LYS A 574 2.27 -17.10 30.25
CA LYS A 574 2.19 -17.57 31.64
C LYS A 574 3.54 -17.94 32.28
N GLY A 575 4.60 -17.99 31.48
CA GLY A 575 5.95 -18.38 31.92
C GLY A 575 6.76 -17.24 32.58
N VAL A 576 6.17 -16.05 32.75
CA VAL A 576 6.82 -14.86 33.29
C VAL A 576 6.38 -14.64 34.70
N ASP A 577 7.31 -14.59 35.64
CA ASP A 577 7.05 -14.24 37.03
C ASP A 577 7.10 -12.73 37.28
N GLU A 578 6.59 -12.28 38.42
CA GLU A 578 6.50 -10.86 38.77
C GLU A 578 7.88 -10.19 38.83
N THR A 579 8.87 -10.87 39.39
CA THR A 579 10.23 -10.30 39.58
C THR A 579 10.93 -10.05 38.27
N SER A 580 10.83 -11.00 37.33
CA SER A 580 11.38 -10.86 35.98
C SER A 580 10.70 -9.76 35.18
N LEU A 581 9.37 -9.60 35.38
CA LEU A 581 8.61 -8.55 34.71
C LEU A 581 9.01 -7.16 35.25
N ILE A 582 9.21 -7.00 36.56
CA ILE A 582 9.72 -5.76 37.17
C ILE A 582 11.08 -5.40 36.60
N GLU A 583 12.01 -6.37 36.50
CA GLU A 583 13.32 -6.15 35.95
C GLU A 583 13.25 -5.71 34.48
N LEU A 584 12.46 -6.40 33.66
CA LEU A 584 12.25 -6.08 32.26
C LEU A 584 11.72 -4.64 32.08
N MET A 585 10.68 -4.27 32.84
CA MET A 585 10.07 -2.93 32.78
C MET A 585 11.07 -1.81 33.14
N SER A 586 11.99 -2.06 34.08
CA SER A 586 13.03 -1.09 34.49
C SER A 586 14.05 -0.80 33.36
N GLN A 587 14.13 -1.66 32.33
CA GLN A 587 15.12 -1.59 31.27
C GLN A 587 14.56 -1.19 29.91
N THR A 588 13.22 -1.09 29.75
CA THR A 588 12.54 -0.86 28.47
C THR A 588 12.23 0.62 28.23
N ALA A 589 13.26 1.43 28.02
CA ALA A 589 13.13 2.88 27.91
C ALA A 589 12.52 3.39 26.60
N MET A 590 12.69 2.66 25.49
CA MET A 590 12.34 3.10 24.12
C MET A 590 11.01 2.53 23.60
N LEU A 591 10.22 1.86 24.46
CA LEU A 591 8.97 1.24 24.05
C LEU A 591 7.94 2.27 23.58
N LYS A 592 7.39 1.99 22.39
CA LYS A 592 6.24 2.69 21.79
C LYS A 592 4.96 1.87 21.89
N SER A 593 5.07 0.54 21.89
CA SER A 593 3.93 -0.36 21.95
C SER A 593 4.18 -1.51 22.92
N LEU A 594 3.32 -1.61 23.95
CA LEU A 594 3.43 -2.60 25.01
C LEU A 594 2.08 -3.33 25.18
N CYS A 595 2.11 -4.66 25.12
CA CYS A 595 0.96 -5.50 25.43
C CYS A 595 1.35 -6.54 26.48
N LEU A 596 0.69 -6.47 27.63
CA LEU A 596 0.83 -7.35 28.79
C LEU A 596 -0.51 -7.99 29.19
N SER A 597 -1.47 -8.07 28.27
CA SER A 597 -2.79 -8.62 28.54
C SER A 597 -2.71 -10.07 29.04
N ASP A 598 -3.58 -10.44 29.95
CA ASP A 598 -3.66 -11.80 30.50
C ASP A 598 -2.32 -12.32 31.09
N THR A 599 -1.50 -11.45 31.65
CA THR A 599 -0.25 -11.78 32.35
C THR A 599 -0.39 -11.56 33.87
N HIS A 600 0.62 -12.00 34.63
CA HIS A 600 0.72 -11.74 36.07
C HIS A 600 1.26 -10.33 36.37
N LEU A 601 0.78 -9.33 35.63
CA LEU A 601 1.21 -7.94 35.80
C LEU A 601 0.71 -7.38 37.12
N VAL A 602 1.62 -6.82 37.90
CA VAL A 602 1.38 -6.14 39.19
C VAL A 602 1.77 -4.67 39.10
N ASP A 603 1.27 -3.87 40.04
CA ASP A 603 1.49 -2.42 40.08
C ASP A 603 2.97 -2.04 40.11
N GLU A 604 3.81 -2.79 40.85
CA GLU A 604 5.24 -2.57 40.99
C GLU A 604 5.97 -2.58 39.64
N ALA A 605 5.56 -3.44 38.70
CA ALA A 605 6.12 -3.49 37.35
C ALA A 605 5.86 -2.20 36.58
N LEU A 606 4.68 -1.63 36.74
CA LEU A 606 4.32 -0.36 36.09
C LEU A 606 5.00 0.85 36.76
N TYR A 607 5.16 0.85 38.06
CA TYR A 607 5.90 1.91 38.77
C TYR A 607 7.41 1.91 38.41
N ASN A 608 7.95 0.74 38.06
CA ASN A 608 9.35 0.61 37.63
C ASN A 608 9.54 0.82 36.12
N PHE A 609 8.49 1.09 35.35
CA PHE A 609 8.61 1.31 33.91
C PHE A 609 9.41 2.56 33.61
N SER A 610 10.50 2.40 32.82
CA SER A 610 11.46 3.47 32.54
C SER A 610 11.15 4.27 31.25
N GLY A 611 10.14 3.84 30.45
CA GLY A 611 9.85 4.44 29.17
C GLY A 611 8.95 5.69 29.25
N SER A 612 9.13 6.61 28.31
CA SER A 612 8.35 7.86 28.18
C SER A 612 7.77 8.09 26.78
N SER A 613 7.84 7.09 25.90
CA SER A 613 7.47 7.19 24.48
C SER A 613 6.32 6.26 24.07
N LEU A 614 5.55 5.77 25.03
CA LEU A 614 4.45 4.84 24.77
C LEU A 614 3.34 5.52 23.97
N GLU A 615 2.97 4.89 22.85
CA GLU A 615 1.83 5.24 22.01
C GLU A 615 0.68 4.25 22.17
N THR A 616 1.00 2.98 22.46
CA THR A 616 0.00 1.91 22.64
C THR A 616 0.30 1.11 23.89
N LEU A 617 -0.72 0.96 24.75
CA LEU A 617 -0.66 0.16 25.96
C LEU A 617 -1.88 -0.76 26.07
N ASP A 618 -1.65 -2.07 26.18
CA ASP A 618 -2.67 -3.06 26.48
C ASP A 618 -2.29 -3.84 27.75
N VAL A 619 -3.07 -3.63 28.78
CA VAL A 619 -2.95 -4.30 30.10
C VAL A 619 -4.24 -5.04 30.47
N SER A 620 -5.05 -5.39 29.49
CA SER A 620 -6.33 -6.06 29.69
C SER A 620 -6.19 -7.35 30.49
N ASN A 621 -7.20 -7.67 31.31
CA ASN A 621 -7.26 -8.88 32.16
C ASN A 621 -6.08 -9.04 33.11
N THR A 622 -5.53 -7.94 33.63
CA THR A 622 -4.46 -7.94 34.63
C THR A 622 -4.95 -7.47 36.01
N MET A 623 -4.06 -7.56 36.99
CA MET A 623 -4.38 -7.23 38.40
C MET A 623 -3.97 -5.81 38.78
N ILE A 624 -3.75 -4.92 37.80
CA ILE A 624 -3.30 -3.54 38.03
C ILE A 624 -4.41 -2.66 38.64
N SER A 625 -3.96 -1.66 39.40
CA SER A 625 -4.81 -0.59 39.93
C SER A 625 -4.87 0.62 39.00
N GLY A 626 -5.91 1.45 39.19
CA GLY A 626 -6.04 2.74 38.52
C GLY A 626 -4.89 3.70 38.83
N ALA A 627 -4.29 3.60 40.02
CA ALA A 627 -3.15 4.43 40.41
C ALA A 627 -1.88 4.10 39.63
N ALA A 628 -1.57 2.82 39.46
CA ALA A 628 -0.42 2.37 38.68
C ALA A 628 -0.59 2.75 37.19
N LEU A 629 -1.81 2.61 36.64
CA LEU A 629 -2.11 3.03 35.28
C LEU A 629 -1.98 4.56 35.12
N ALA A 630 -2.46 5.35 36.06
CA ALA A 630 -2.30 6.81 36.09
C ALA A 630 -0.82 7.22 36.13
N HIS A 631 0.01 6.47 36.88
CA HIS A 631 1.47 6.71 36.92
C HIS A 631 2.11 6.58 35.53
N ILE A 632 1.86 5.50 34.81
CA ILE A 632 2.37 5.30 33.42
C ILE A 632 1.86 6.40 32.49
N ILE A 633 0.60 6.73 32.52
CA ILE A 633 -0.01 7.74 31.66
C ILE A 633 0.65 9.11 31.90
N ARG A 634 0.93 9.47 33.16
CA ARG A 634 1.64 10.70 33.52
C ARG A 634 3.01 10.79 32.85
N GLY A 635 3.75 9.68 32.76
CA GLY A 635 5.05 9.58 32.10
C GLY A 635 5.00 9.54 30.58
N ASN A 636 3.82 9.25 29.97
CA ASN A 636 3.68 8.97 28.54
C ASN A 636 2.59 9.82 27.89
N SER A 637 2.86 11.10 27.70
CA SER A 637 1.90 12.05 27.09
C SER A 637 1.56 11.79 25.63
N GLY A 638 2.33 10.94 24.94
CA GLY A 638 2.12 10.53 23.55
C GLY A 638 1.17 9.33 23.37
N LEU A 639 0.52 8.84 24.44
CA LEU A 639 -0.34 7.67 24.38
C LEU A 639 -1.57 7.93 23.50
N LYS A 640 -1.79 7.05 22.49
CA LYS A 640 -2.88 7.10 21.53
C LYS A 640 -3.91 5.98 21.74
N HIS A 641 -3.43 4.80 22.14
CA HIS A 641 -4.28 3.63 22.33
C HIS A 641 -4.10 3.04 23.71
N LEU A 642 -5.21 2.94 24.46
CA LEU A 642 -5.24 2.37 25.80
C LEU A 642 -6.26 1.26 25.90
N HIS A 643 -5.80 0.05 26.23
CA HIS A 643 -6.64 -1.11 26.48
C HIS A 643 -6.41 -1.60 27.92
N ALA A 644 -7.48 -1.63 28.73
CA ALA A 644 -7.47 -2.08 30.12
C ALA A 644 -8.80 -2.77 30.47
N ARG A 645 -9.26 -3.65 29.57
CA ARG A 645 -10.49 -4.43 29.79
C ARG A 645 -10.28 -5.51 30.84
N GLY A 646 -11.28 -5.82 31.65
CA GLY A 646 -11.24 -6.93 32.60
C GLY A 646 -10.27 -6.74 33.78
N CYS A 647 -9.70 -5.55 33.97
CA CYS A 647 -8.85 -5.24 35.12
C CYS A 647 -9.70 -5.05 36.38
N LYS A 648 -9.76 -6.06 37.25
CA LYS A 648 -10.65 -6.09 38.41
C LYS A 648 -10.39 -4.97 39.40
N TYR A 649 -9.14 -4.55 39.59
CA TYR A 649 -8.76 -3.55 40.59
C TYR A 649 -8.70 -2.11 40.02
N LEU A 650 -8.96 -1.94 38.73
CA LEU A 650 -8.94 -0.63 38.09
C LEU A 650 -9.95 0.35 38.75
N PHE A 651 -11.09 -0.16 39.19
CA PHE A 651 -12.19 0.61 39.75
C PHE A 651 -12.45 0.34 41.25
N GLN A 652 -11.62 -0.47 41.91
CA GLN A 652 -11.74 -0.72 43.34
C GLN A 652 -10.98 0.30 44.18
N GLN A 653 -11.60 0.81 45.25
CA GLN A 653 -10.90 1.57 46.27
C GLN A 653 -9.93 0.63 47.00
N GLY A 654 -8.68 1.04 47.14
CA GLY A 654 -7.73 0.38 48.02
C GLY A 654 -8.36 0.38 49.43
N SER A 655 -8.56 -0.82 50.01
CA SER A 655 -9.02 -0.96 51.40
C SER A 655 -7.90 -0.47 52.35
N TYR A 656 -7.92 0.83 52.64
CA TYR A 656 -7.19 1.34 53.80
C TYR A 656 -7.92 0.86 55.07
N ILE A 657 -7.27 -0.05 55.77
CA ILE A 657 -7.63 -0.41 57.15
C ILE A 657 -7.29 0.79 58.04
N GLY A 658 -8.30 1.56 58.42
CA GLY A 658 -8.12 2.62 59.43
C GLY A 658 -9.05 3.81 59.22
N GLY A 659 -10.14 3.80 59.86
CA GLY A 659 -11.05 4.80 60.45
C GLY A 659 -11.17 6.18 59.86
N THR A 660 -12.44 6.54 59.68
CA THR A 660 -13.03 7.88 59.65
C THR A 660 -12.99 8.72 58.38
N GLU A 661 -14.23 9.10 58.02
CA GLU A 661 -14.73 10.05 57.07
C GLU A 661 -14.98 9.59 55.63
N PHE A 662 -16.27 9.43 55.36
CA PHE A 662 -16.88 9.25 54.04
C PHE A 662 -16.68 10.49 53.19
N SER A 663 -15.58 10.53 52.44
CA SER A 663 -15.46 11.37 51.25
C SER A 663 -15.80 10.50 50.05
N PHE A 664 -16.89 10.78 49.36
CA PHE A 664 -17.22 10.18 48.06
C PHE A 664 -16.22 10.59 47.01
N SER A 665 -14.99 10.13 47.09
CA SER A 665 -14.03 10.27 45.99
C SER A 665 -14.24 9.08 45.04
N HIS A 666 -14.62 9.35 43.80
CA HIS A 666 -14.74 8.33 42.76
C HIS A 666 -13.43 7.56 42.62
N PRO A 667 -13.45 6.23 42.56
CA PRO A 667 -12.25 5.36 42.60
C PRO A 667 -11.28 5.54 41.40
N CYS A 668 -11.64 6.29 40.35
CA CYS A 668 -10.83 6.50 39.17
C CYS A 668 -10.55 7.96 38.86
N LYS A 669 -10.77 8.85 39.83
CA LYS A 669 -10.59 10.30 39.59
C LYS A 669 -9.20 10.65 39.08
N ASP A 670 -8.18 10.03 39.68
CA ASP A 670 -6.78 10.30 39.28
C ASP A 670 -6.46 9.78 37.90
N LEU A 671 -6.95 8.59 37.51
CA LEU A 671 -6.79 8.01 36.20
C LEU A 671 -7.42 8.90 35.11
N PHE A 672 -8.69 9.30 35.31
CA PHE A 672 -9.39 10.13 34.35
C PHE A 672 -8.82 11.55 34.28
N PHE A 673 -8.34 12.08 35.39
CA PHE A 673 -7.68 13.37 35.44
C PHE A 673 -6.38 13.35 34.62
N GLU A 674 -5.53 12.33 34.81
CA GLU A 674 -4.27 12.21 34.07
C GLU A 674 -4.53 11.96 32.57
N LEU A 675 -5.50 11.13 32.21
CA LEU A 675 -5.91 10.93 30.81
C LEU A 675 -6.34 12.26 30.18
N GLY A 676 -7.21 13.01 30.84
CA GLY A 676 -7.70 14.28 30.32
C GLY A 676 -6.62 15.36 30.21
N ARG A 677 -5.58 15.30 31.04
CA ARG A 677 -4.48 16.27 31.06
C ARG A 677 -3.40 16.00 30.02
N THR A 678 -3.12 14.72 29.73
CA THR A 678 -1.90 14.35 29.02
C THR A 678 -2.13 13.74 27.66
N CYS A 679 -3.28 13.12 27.39
CA CYS A 679 -3.47 12.26 26.23
C CYS A 679 -4.48 12.83 25.23
N LYS A 680 -4.17 12.62 23.92
CA LYS A 680 -5.14 12.71 22.84
C LYS A 680 -5.35 11.30 22.29
N LEU A 681 -6.31 10.57 22.86
CA LEU A 681 -6.54 9.18 22.53
C LEU A 681 -7.22 9.04 21.16
N GLU A 682 -6.75 8.08 20.37
CA GLU A 682 -7.38 7.62 19.14
C GLU A 682 -8.20 6.34 19.37
N GLY A 683 -7.79 5.51 20.35
CA GLY A 683 -8.50 4.29 20.75
C GLY A 683 -8.51 4.09 22.26
N ILE A 684 -9.67 3.69 22.80
CA ILE A 684 -9.80 3.38 24.21
C ILE A 684 -10.67 2.13 24.40
N ALA A 685 -10.23 1.23 25.29
CA ALA A 685 -10.98 0.06 25.73
C ALA A 685 -10.78 -0.12 27.23
N LEU A 686 -11.61 0.54 28.01
CA LEU A 686 -11.70 0.32 29.46
C LEU A 686 -12.79 -0.71 29.72
N GLY A 687 -12.59 -1.61 30.68
CA GLY A 687 -13.59 -2.58 31.07
C GLY A 687 -14.86 -1.94 31.62
N TRP A 688 -15.77 -2.78 32.06
CA TRP A 688 -17.06 -2.51 32.68
C TRP A 688 -17.15 -1.14 33.38
N GLY A 689 -18.04 -0.25 32.94
CA GLY A 689 -18.43 0.88 33.75
C GLY A 689 -18.11 2.29 33.20
N PHE A 690 -18.29 2.55 31.91
CA PHE A 690 -18.48 3.93 31.48
C PHE A 690 -19.82 4.48 31.95
N SER A 691 -19.79 5.39 32.90
CA SER A 691 -20.95 6.22 33.28
C SER A 691 -20.87 7.57 32.54
N ASN A 692 -21.99 8.33 32.53
CA ASN A 692 -22.01 9.68 31.96
C ASN A 692 -20.95 10.58 32.62
N PHE A 693 -20.69 10.40 33.90
CA PHE A 693 -19.62 11.12 34.61
C PHE A 693 -18.23 10.79 34.07
N SER A 694 -17.97 9.54 33.71
CA SER A 694 -16.67 9.12 33.14
C SER A 694 -16.44 9.73 31.77
N LEU A 695 -17.46 9.86 30.93
CA LEU A 695 -17.38 10.49 29.62
C LEU A 695 -17.07 11.99 29.73
N GLU A 696 -17.70 12.72 30.65
CA GLU A 696 -17.41 14.14 30.88
C GLU A 696 -15.98 14.35 31.37
N ALA A 697 -15.51 13.55 32.33
CA ALA A 697 -14.16 13.62 32.86
C ALA A 697 -13.09 13.31 31.78
N LEU A 698 -13.39 12.42 30.85
CA LEU A 698 -12.51 12.02 29.77
C LEU A 698 -12.60 12.93 28.54
N LYS A 699 -13.61 13.83 28.44
CA LYS A 699 -13.85 14.64 27.25
C LYS A 699 -12.59 15.28 26.63
N PRO A 700 -11.65 15.86 27.38
CA PRO A 700 -10.43 16.44 26.80
C PRO A 700 -9.54 15.42 26.10
N ALA A 701 -9.52 14.16 26.60
CA ALA A 701 -8.69 13.07 26.06
C ALA A 701 -9.31 12.37 24.85
N ILE A 702 -10.65 12.39 24.74
CA ILE A 702 -11.39 11.56 23.77
C ILE A 702 -11.94 12.36 22.58
N ILE A 703 -11.67 13.64 22.48
CA ILE A 703 -12.11 14.48 21.35
C ILE A 703 -11.57 13.98 19.99
N SER A 704 -10.39 13.38 19.99
CA SER A 704 -9.73 12.78 18.80
C SER A 704 -9.99 11.28 18.63
N LEU A 705 -10.90 10.71 19.44
CA LEU A 705 -11.13 9.27 19.47
C LEU A 705 -11.73 8.77 18.15
N LYS A 706 -11.08 7.79 17.53
CA LYS A 706 -11.52 7.10 16.33
C LYS A 706 -12.17 5.76 16.65
N SER A 707 -11.75 5.11 17.73
CA SER A 707 -12.29 3.82 18.12
C SER A 707 -12.53 3.73 19.63
N ILE A 708 -13.67 3.13 20.02
CA ILE A 708 -14.00 2.85 21.40
C ILE A 708 -14.48 1.40 21.53
N ALA A 709 -13.99 0.69 22.55
CA ALA A 709 -14.52 -0.61 22.91
C ALA A 709 -15.12 -0.56 24.32
N VAL A 710 -16.37 -0.90 24.42
CA VAL A 710 -17.18 -0.78 25.65
C VAL A 710 -17.77 -2.13 26.01
N GLY A 711 -17.66 -2.50 27.29
CA GLY A 711 -18.38 -3.66 27.84
C GLY A 711 -19.78 -3.28 28.29
N LEU A 712 -20.81 -3.99 27.84
CA LEU A 712 -22.19 -3.80 28.27
C LEU A 712 -22.48 -4.65 29.52
N GLY A 713 -21.89 -4.27 30.61
CA GLY A 713 -22.16 -4.86 31.94
C GLY A 713 -22.97 -3.92 32.85
N GLY A 714 -24.19 -3.60 32.49
CA GLY A 714 -25.16 -2.98 33.38
C GLY A 714 -24.98 -1.52 33.79
N THR A 715 -23.97 -0.80 33.26
CA THR A 715 -23.65 0.58 33.71
C THR A 715 -23.45 1.62 32.62
N LEU A 716 -23.52 1.25 31.35
CA LEU A 716 -23.71 2.24 30.29
C LEU A 716 -25.20 2.59 30.26
N GLY A 717 -25.53 3.70 30.90
CA GLY A 717 -26.86 4.27 30.74
C GLY A 717 -27.08 4.64 29.27
N GLU A 718 -28.30 4.52 28.82
CA GLU A 718 -28.78 4.94 27.50
C GLU A 718 -28.27 6.36 27.13
N ASP A 719 -28.19 7.21 28.15
CA ASP A 719 -27.70 8.60 28.00
C ASP A 719 -26.20 8.70 27.63
N ALA A 720 -25.33 7.79 28.09
CA ALA A 720 -23.92 7.78 27.75
C ALA A 720 -23.70 7.45 26.27
N LEU A 721 -24.44 6.50 25.72
CA LEU A 721 -24.40 6.16 24.30
C LEU A 721 -24.89 7.32 23.42
N ARG A 722 -25.90 8.05 23.85
CA ARG A 722 -26.41 9.24 23.14
C ARG A 722 -25.43 10.40 23.12
N LEU A 723 -24.57 10.52 24.14
CA LEU A 723 -23.55 11.56 24.23
C LEU A 723 -22.29 11.27 23.42
N LEU A 724 -22.01 10.02 23.04
CA LEU A 724 -20.80 9.64 22.30
C LEU A 724 -20.59 10.43 21.00
N PRO A 725 -21.59 10.60 20.10
CA PRO A 725 -21.39 11.33 18.85
C PRO A 725 -21.04 12.81 19.06
N THR A 726 -21.58 13.45 20.11
CA THR A 726 -21.31 14.85 20.42
C THR A 726 -19.99 15.04 21.16
N THR A 727 -19.56 14.03 21.90
CA THR A 727 -18.32 14.08 22.68
C THR A 727 -17.11 13.65 21.86
N CYS A 728 -17.31 12.72 20.92
CA CYS A 728 -16.25 12.12 20.07
C CYS A 728 -16.59 12.34 18.58
N PRO A 729 -16.41 13.51 18.02
CA PRO A 729 -16.82 13.82 16.62
C PRO A 729 -16.03 13.03 15.56
N MET A 730 -14.86 12.50 15.89
CA MET A 730 -14.00 11.72 15.00
C MET A 730 -14.23 10.20 15.09
N LEU A 731 -15.27 9.77 15.79
CA LEU A 731 -15.48 8.35 16.09
C LEU A 731 -15.91 7.56 14.85
N GLU A 732 -15.11 6.58 14.46
CA GLU A 732 -15.31 5.72 13.29
C GLU A 732 -15.76 4.30 13.66
N LEU A 733 -15.36 3.81 14.86
CA LEU A 733 -15.54 2.44 15.26
C LEU A 733 -16.01 2.35 16.71
N VAL A 734 -17.14 1.68 16.93
CA VAL A 734 -17.61 1.28 18.27
C VAL A 734 -17.68 -0.24 18.35
N ILE A 735 -17.01 -0.81 19.34
CA ILE A 735 -17.04 -2.24 19.63
C ILE A 735 -17.80 -2.43 20.94
N LEU A 736 -18.93 -3.13 20.88
CA LEU A 736 -19.72 -3.47 22.06
C LEU A 736 -19.46 -4.92 22.42
N HIS A 737 -18.95 -5.16 23.63
CA HIS A 737 -18.75 -6.51 24.18
C HIS A 737 -19.89 -6.89 25.08
N PHE A 738 -20.60 -7.96 24.74
CA PHE A 738 -21.63 -8.58 25.59
C PHE A 738 -21.02 -9.78 26.32
N GLN A 739 -21.12 -9.81 27.64
CA GLN A 739 -20.93 -11.04 28.39
C GLN A 739 -22.28 -11.72 28.52
N VAL A 740 -22.41 -12.94 28.03
CA VAL A 740 -23.55 -13.79 28.30
C VAL A 740 -23.44 -14.26 29.74
N LEU A 741 -23.91 -13.47 30.69
CA LEU A 741 -24.22 -14.00 32.01
C LEU A 741 -25.43 -14.93 31.88
N LEU A 742 -25.21 -16.22 32.06
CA LEU A 742 -26.22 -17.26 32.24
C LEU A 742 -27.07 -16.96 33.49
N ILE A 743 -27.85 -15.92 33.46
CA ILE A 743 -28.92 -15.65 34.39
C ILE A 743 -30.16 -15.32 33.57
N ASN A 744 -31.11 -16.20 33.61
CA ASN A 744 -32.51 -16.28 33.17
C ASN A 744 -33.29 -14.96 32.92
N LYS A 745 -32.70 -13.92 32.35
CA LYS A 745 -33.40 -12.74 31.87
C LYS A 745 -32.91 -12.42 30.45
N ARG A 746 -33.78 -12.66 29.49
CA ARG A 746 -33.64 -12.19 28.12
C ARG A 746 -33.63 -10.66 28.14
N TYR A 747 -32.46 -10.03 28.02
CA TYR A 747 -32.39 -8.63 27.66
C TYR A 747 -32.48 -8.54 26.13
N PHE A 748 -33.60 -8.11 25.62
CA PHE A 748 -33.74 -7.63 24.26
C PHE A 748 -33.11 -6.22 24.26
N VAL A 749 -31.94 -6.07 23.63
CA VAL A 749 -31.45 -4.76 23.25
C VAL A 749 -32.19 -4.41 21.96
N ASP A 750 -32.99 -3.36 21.99
CA ASP A 750 -33.73 -2.91 20.82
C ASP A 750 -32.70 -2.32 19.81
N PRO A 751 -32.63 -2.81 18.55
CA PRO A 751 -31.77 -2.24 17.54
C PRO A 751 -31.97 -0.73 17.31
N TYR A 752 -33.15 -0.20 17.64
CA TYR A 752 -33.45 1.23 17.52
C TYR A 752 -32.72 2.10 18.55
N ASP A 753 -32.26 1.54 19.67
CA ASP A 753 -31.47 2.27 20.68
C ASP A 753 -30.10 2.73 20.13
N PHE A 754 -29.61 2.10 19.06
CA PHE A 754 -28.35 2.43 18.40
C PHE A 754 -28.50 3.32 17.15
N GLU A 755 -29.72 3.66 16.75
CA GLU A 755 -29.96 4.46 15.54
C GLU A 755 -29.21 5.80 15.53
N PRO A 756 -29.12 6.56 16.63
CA PRO A 756 -28.34 7.80 16.67
C PRO A 756 -26.84 7.56 16.49
N ILE A 757 -26.33 6.42 17.01
CA ILE A 757 -24.92 6.04 16.90
C ILE A 757 -24.62 5.57 15.48
N CYS A 758 -25.48 4.75 14.89
CA CYS A 758 -25.31 4.22 13.53
C CYS A 758 -25.35 5.29 12.45
N LYS A 759 -26.00 6.42 12.67
CA LYS A 759 -26.02 7.55 11.71
C LYS A 759 -24.70 8.34 11.64
N HIS A 760 -23.88 8.27 12.70
CA HIS A 760 -22.63 9.07 12.83
C HIS A 760 -21.37 8.21 12.75
N ILE A 761 -21.49 6.88 12.91
CA ILE A 761 -20.36 5.97 13.01
C ILE A 761 -20.30 5.06 11.79
N GLY A 762 -19.15 5.05 11.11
CA GLY A 762 -18.95 4.26 9.90
C GLY A 762 -19.02 2.73 10.14
N ARG A 763 -18.75 2.25 11.36
CA ARG A 763 -18.73 0.81 11.68
C ARG A 763 -19.14 0.54 13.13
N LEU A 764 -20.17 -0.26 13.31
CA LEU A 764 -20.57 -0.82 14.60
C LEU A 764 -20.27 -2.31 14.61
N PHE A 765 -19.45 -2.76 15.58
CA PHE A 765 -19.19 -4.18 15.83
C PHE A 765 -19.79 -4.59 17.15
N ILE A 766 -20.57 -5.66 17.15
CA ILE A 766 -21.08 -6.31 18.33
C ILE A 766 -20.31 -7.61 18.53
N ALA A 767 -19.45 -7.67 19.55
CA ALA A 767 -18.71 -8.87 19.89
C ALA A 767 -19.44 -9.58 21.06
N MET A 768 -19.86 -10.82 20.85
CA MET A 768 -20.29 -11.69 21.93
C MET A 768 -19.03 -12.38 22.48
N GLY A 769 -18.65 -12.08 23.70
CA GLY A 769 -17.59 -12.81 24.41
C GLY A 769 -18.16 -14.07 25.03
N ASP A 770 -17.41 -15.18 24.94
CA ASP A 770 -17.71 -16.45 25.63
C ASP A 770 -17.58 -16.31 27.14
#